data_c238531d2132129323c28608c75ca871
#
_entry.id   c238531d2132129323c28608c75ca871
#
_cell.length_a   1.000
_cell.length_b   1.000
_cell.length_c   1.000
_cell.angle_alpha   90.00
_cell.angle_beta   90.00
_cell.angle_gamma   90.00
#
_symmetry.space_group_name_H-M   'P 1'
#
loop_
_entity.id
_entity.type
_entity.pdbx_description
1 polymer ?
#
loop_
_entity_poly.entity_id
_entity_poly.type
_entity_poly.pdbx_seq_one_letter_code
_entity_poly.pdbx_strand_id
1 'polypeptide(L)'
;MAIKQFQKMAFPSQLHAYQNSVGAKLVAGICELIENDRRGNNQTEPALLKDSIMMLYVLSVYVKYFEPFFLEQSERYFKEFGEAWSTSSLKDYILVCEKLLKKEDYRCIQFNLDSTTEKQLMDSAHSHLIGNYSEKLLNGGNLAKLLSDREVESMKALYDLLRLSGIQKKMKAPWGEYIRATGAAIVSDKDKGDEMVLRLLELRRSLDLMIRDAFHKDEDFLWGMRESFGKFMNDRKVASCWETGTSKIGEMIAKYIDMLLRGGLKSLPKELLSDVKDRAAAEKEGQASTGDEDAELDRQLDQALELFRFIEGKDTFEAFYKKDLARRLLMGRSASQDAERNMLTKLRGECGANFTQNLEQMFKDQELAKDEMETYKQWCQGSAERKTLIDLSVMILSAAAWPTYPDVRLNLPDEVATQIERFDKFYKNKHTGRVLTWKHSLAHCSIKGSFAKGSKELLVSAYQAVVLMMFNSVPADGFLAYEQIATGTGLQGGDLDRTLQSLACGKSRVLTKHPKGREVKSTDTFTFNKAFTDPKYRVKINQIQLKETKAENKATHERIVQDRRFETQAAIVRIMKSRKSMGHSDLVAEVINLTKKRGMVDTSAIKKEIERYVKQRHDVIVLWLTQNAVLLRRIILKERATHMCTWRKTFLLVVGSYDLFNGTKRQGLMNRERWTADLSVIPIYGHTSIKMIIISKRKPHHEPKDNAWESNRQQKESEARGCLGGQGKVVP
;
A
#
# COMPACT_ATOMS: atom_id res chain seq x y z
N MET A 1 20.87 42.18 68.99
CA MET A 1 20.85 41.23 70.14
C MET A 1 19.46 40.62 70.34
N ALA A 2 18.38 41.39 70.34
CA ALA A 2 16.99 40.92 70.60
C ALA A 2 16.54 39.77 69.63
N ILE A 3 16.80 39.90 68.36
CA ILE A 3 16.43 38.87 67.33
C ILE A 3 17.13 37.50 67.60
N LYS A 4 18.41 37.50 67.95
CA LYS A 4 19.15 36.29 68.29
C LYS A 4 18.68 35.64 69.60
N GLN A 5 18.25 36.45 70.56
CA GLN A 5 17.70 36.01 71.85
C GLN A 5 16.30 35.41 71.64
N PHE A 6 15.43 36.06 70.85
CA PHE A 6 14.15 35.52 70.48
C PHE A 6 14.27 34.21 69.69
N GLN A 7 15.18 34.13 68.72
CA GLN A 7 15.44 32.95 67.97
C GLN A 7 15.83 31.77 68.88
N LYS A 8 16.72 31.96 69.82
CA LYS A 8 17.14 30.90 70.82
C LYS A 8 15.99 30.46 71.72
N MET A 9 15.15 31.33 72.14
CA MET A 9 14.00 31.01 73.02
C MET A 9 12.86 30.34 72.26
N ALA A 10 12.53 30.81 71.07
CA ALA A 10 11.41 30.32 70.26
C ALA A 10 11.77 29.03 69.53
N PHE A 11 13.05 28.88 69.11
CA PHE A 11 13.54 27.75 68.32
C PHE A 11 14.78 27.09 68.95
N PRO A 12 14.62 26.40 70.09
CA PRO A 12 15.71 25.74 70.76
C PRO A 12 16.27 24.60 69.93
N SER A 13 17.59 24.33 70.03
CA SER A 13 18.25 23.33 69.24
C SER A 13 18.01 21.86 69.69
N GLN A 14 17.56 21.65 70.94
CA GLN A 14 17.19 20.33 71.45
C GLN A 14 15.76 19.98 71.05
N LEU A 15 15.54 18.78 70.45
CA LEU A 15 14.26 18.34 69.90
C LEU A 15 13.11 18.39 70.93
N HIS A 16 13.33 17.88 72.15
CA HIS A 16 12.28 17.91 73.19
C HIS A 16 11.90 19.34 73.69
N ALA A 17 12.87 20.25 73.74
CA ALA A 17 12.63 21.64 74.03
C ALA A 17 11.92 22.39 72.91
N TYR A 18 12.20 21.96 71.63
CA TYR A 18 11.52 22.53 70.44
C TYR A 18 10.06 22.12 70.40
N GLN A 19 9.72 20.85 70.64
CA GLN A 19 8.32 20.38 70.58
C GLN A 19 7.33 21.17 71.47
N ASN A 20 7.82 21.68 72.59
CA ASN A 20 7.02 22.49 73.49
C ASN A 20 7.22 24.02 73.36
N SER A 21 7.98 24.45 72.31
CA SER A 21 8.33 25.88 72.18
C SER A 21 7.23 26.67 71.42
N VAL A 22 7.31 27.98 71.58
CA VAL A 22 6.46 28.91 70.82
C VAL A 22 6.72 28.75 69.28
N GLY A 23 7.97 28.47 68.92
CA GLY A 23 8.34 28.27 67.52
C GLY A 23 7.66 27.06 66.89
N ALA A 24 7.54 25.94 67.64
CA ALA A 24 6.81 24.77 67.13
C ALA A 24 5.32 25.05 66.91
N LYS A 25 4.69 25.76 67.85
CA LYS A 25 3.28 26.19 67.71
C LYS A 25 3.07 27.16 66.55
N LEU A 26 4.04 28.04 66.31
CA LEU A 26 3.97 29.00 65.21
C LEU A 26 4.10 28.27 63.85
N VAL A 27 5.06 27.34 63.71
CA VAL A 27 5.24 26.54 62.50
C VAL A 27 4.00 25.68 62.21
N ALA A 28 3.45 25.02 63.27
CA ALA A 28 2.23 24.22 63.11
C ALA A 28 1.03 25.09 62.71
N GLY A 29 0.86 26.30 63.32
CA GLY A 29 -0.22 27.22 62.96
C GLY A 29 -0.11 27.75 61.51
N ILE A 30 1.10 28.07 61.04
CA ILE A 30 1.32 28.47 59.64
C ILE A 30 0.91 27.33 58.69
N CYS A 31 1.33 26.10 58.99
CA CYS A 31 0.98 24.94 58.15
C CYS A 31 -0.53 24.65 58.19
N GLU A 32 -1.19 24.80 59.36
CA GLU A 32 -2.64 24.66 59.49
C GLU A 32 -3.40 25.72 58.64
N LEU A 33 -2.93 26.93 58.61
CA LEU A 33 -3.50 27.99 57.77
C LEU A 33 -3.35 27.67 56.28
N ILE A 34 -2.20 27.11 55.88
CA ILE A 34 -2.02 26.68 54.50
C ILE A 34 -2.96 25.49 54.15
N GLU A 35 -3.14 24.57 55.10
CA GLU A 35 -4.08 23.46 54.91
C GLU A 35 -5.53 23.91 54.82
N ASN A 36 -5.92 24.88 55.63
CA ASN A 36 -7.25 25.49 55.53
C ASN A 36 -7.49 26.20 54.21
N ASP A 37 -6.48 26.87 53.65
CA ASP A 37 -6.55 27.44 52.29
C ASP A 37 -6.68 26.37 51.24
N ARG A 38 -5.95 25.26 51.38
CA ARG A 38 -6.07 24.07 50.49
C ARG A 38 -7.51 23.50 50.48
N ARG A 39 -8.17 23.47 51.64
CA ARG A 39 -9.56 22.99 51.80
C ARG A 39 -10.61 23.99 51.36
N GLY A 40 -10.21 25.21 50.98
CA GLY A 40 -11.12 26.26 50.49
C GLY A 40 -11.81 27.07 51.58
N ASN A 41 -11.32 27.03 52.80
CA ASN A 41 -11.77 27.88 53.88
C ASN A 41 -11.18 29.28 53.68
N ASN A 42 -11.93 30.20 53.06
CA ASN A 42 -11.53 31.57 52.70
C ASN A 42 -11.31 32.53 53.91
N GLN A 43 -11.01 32.00 55.08
CA GLN A 43 -10.73 32.79 56.27
C GLN A 43 -9.24 33.17 56.44
N THR A 44 -8.39 32.70 55.54
CA THR A 44 -6.94 32.92 55.59
C THR A 44 -6.56 34.18 54.82
N GLU A 45 -6.00 35.17 55.50
CA GLU A 45 -5.48 36.38 54.86
C GLU A 45 -4.10 36.05 54.19
N PRO A 46 -3.97 36.13 52.86
CA PRO A 46 -2.71 35.75 52.17
C PRO A 46 -1.51 36.60 52.60
N ALA A 47 -1.75 37.84 52.96
CA ALA A 47 -0.71 38.74 53.45
C ALA A 47 -0.13 38.26 54.79
N LEU A 48 -0.96 37.81 55.71
CA LEU A 48 -0.53 37.25 56.99
C LEU A 48 0.36 36.03 56.84
N LEU A 49 0.01 35.12 55.92
CA LEU A 49 0.83 33.96 55.63
C LEU A 49 2.19 34.32 55.02
N LYS A 50 2.21 35.21 54.04
CA LYS A 50 3.44 35.71 53.41
C LYS A 50 4.36 36.37 54.43
N ASP A 51 3.84 37.25 55.29
CA ASP A 51 4.62 37.95 56.31
C ASP A 51 5.13 36.99 57.39
N SER A 52 4.34 35.97 57.76
CA SER A 52 4.73 34.94 58.72
C SER A 52 5.88 34.09 58.16
N ILE A 53 5.83 33.70 56.89
CA ILE A 53 6.89 32.95 56.23
C ILE A 53 8.16 33.81 56.08
N MET A 54 8.01 35.08 55.73
CA MET A 54 9.12 36.02 55.62
C MET A 54 9.80 36.23 56.99
N MET A 55 9.04 36.26 58.08
CA MET A 55 9.60 36.30 59.43
C MET A 55 10.50 35.08 59.68
N LEU A 56 10.13 33.86 59.28
CA LEU A 56 10.95 32.67 59.44
C LEU A 56 12.28 32.75 58.65
N TYR A 57 12.28 33.42 57.50
CA TYR A 57 13.52 33.72 56.76
C TYR A 57 14.42 34.69 57.52
N VAL A 58 13.86 35.79 58.00
CA VAL A 58 14.58 36.81 58.78
C VAL A 58 15.20 36.20 60.05
N LEU A 59 14.50 35.27 60.68
CA LEU A 59 14.99 34.53 61.83
C LEU A 59 15.99 33.42 61.47
N SER A 60 16.24 33.14 60.20
CA SER A 60 17.10 32.06 59.71
C SER A 60 16.70 30.67 60.25
N VAL A 61 15.40 30.44 60.41
CA VAL A 61 14.84 29.20 60.95
C VAL A 61 13.99 28.45 59.94
N TYR A 62 13.77 29.04 58.76
CA TYR A 62 12.94 28.48 57.69
C TYR A 62 13.35 27.06 57.30
N VAL A 63 14.58 26.86 56.83
CA VAL A 63 15.08 25.57 56.29
C VAL A 63 15.15 24.49 57.40
N LYS A 64 15.43 24.87 58.64
CA LYS A 64 15.63 23.92 59.73
C LYS A 64 14.37 23.40 60.39
N TYR A 65 13.35 24.26 60.52
CA TYR A 65 12.16 23.96 61.30
C TYR A 65 10.84 24.02 60.53
N PHE A 66 10.69 24.94 59.59
CA PHE A 66 9.45 25.07 58.81
C PHE A 66 9.44 24.14 57.61
N GLU A 67 10.44 24.16 56.75
CA GLU A 67 10.47 23.42 55.52
C GLU A 67 10.23 21.92 55.71
N PRO A 68 10.92 21.20 56.62
CA PRO A 68 10.72 19.75 56.79
C PRO A 68 9.28 19.44 57.29
N PHE A 69 8.76 20.23 58.21
CA PHE A 69 7.43 20.03 58.75
C PHE A 69 6.35 20.34 57.71
N PHE A 70 6.52 21.40 56.94
CA PHE A 70 5.62 21.77 55.85
C PHE A 70 5.56 20.72 54.76
N LEU A 71 6.72 20.18 54.36
CA LEU A 71 6.80 19.12 53.36
C LEU A 71 6.14 17.83 53.86
N GLU A 72 6.35 17.42 55.11
CA GLU A 72 5.69 16.25 55.71
C GLU A 72 4.17 16.37 55.76
N GLN A 73 3.65 17.54 56.17
CA GLN A 73 2.20 17.82 56.18
C GLN A 73 1.64 17.83 54.74
N SER A 74 2.37 18.42 53.81
CA SER A 74 1.99 18.45 52.38
C SER A 74 1.95 17.05 51.75
N GLU A 75 2.91 16.21 52.08
CA GLU A 75 2.93 14.81 51.63
C GLU A 75 1.71 14.04 52.13
N ARG A 76 1.34 14.22 53.39
CA ARG A 76 0.12 13.62 53.97
C ARG A 76 -1.15 14.09 53.26
N TYR A 77 -1.26 15.39 52.98
CA TYR A 77 -2.37 15.98 52.26
C TYR A 77 -2.48 15.41 50.84
N PHE A 78 -1.39 15.32 50.10
CA PHE A 78 -1.40 14.77 48.75
C PHE A 78 -1.79 13.29 48.72
N LYS A 79 -1.36 12.51 49.71
CA LYS A 79 -1.73 11.11 49.83
C LYS A 79 -3.22 10.95 50.11
N GLU A 80 -3.77 11.66 51.10
CA GLU A 80 -5.19 11.65 51.42
C GLU A 80 -6.05 12.10 50.25
N PHE A 81 -5.61 13.16 49.55
CA PHE A 81 -6.28 13.65 48.34
C PHE A 81 -6.29 12.60 47.23
N GLY A 82 -5.15 11.97 46.96
CA GLY A 82 -5.03 10.91 45.94
C GLY A 82 -5.94 9.72 46.27
N GLU A 83 -5.99 9.29 47.55
CA GLU A 83 -6.88 8.22 48.00
C GLU A 83 -8.36 8.58 47.84
N ALA A 84 -8.77 9.79 48.24
CA ALA A 84 -10.16 10.25 48.13
C ALA A 84 -10.68 10.26 46.67
N TRP A 85 -9.85 10.70 45.72
CA TRP A 85 -10.23 10.81 44.33
C TRP A 85 -9.90 9.54 43.52
N SER A 86 -9.22 8.57 44.11
CA SER A 86 -8.81 7.35 43.43
C SER A 86 -9.97 6.51 42.85
N THR A 87 -11.19 6.65 43.36
CA THR A 87 -12.40 5.92 42.91
C THR A 87 -13.16 6.65 41.81
N SER A 88 -12.83 7.93 41.54
CA SER A 88 -13.50 8.73 40.50
C SER A 88 -13.14 8.27 39.08
N SER A 89 -13.85 8.80 38.06
CA SER A 89 -13.53 8.56 36.68
C SER A 89 -12.14 9.08 36.33
N LEU A 90 -11.46 8.46 35.35
CA LEU A 90 -10.12 8.91 34.92
C LEU A 90 -10.14 10.40 34.51
N LYS A 91 -11.17 10.83 33.80
CA LYS A 91 -11.32 12.21 33.33
C LYS A 91 -11.42 13.19 34.48
N ASP A 92 -12.26 12.87 35.46
CA ASP A 92 -12.44 13.75 36.67
C ASP A 92 -11.15 13.80 37.50
N TYR A 93 -10.49 12.65 37.68
CA TYR A 93 -9.21 12.58 38.40
C TYR A 93 -8.13 13.47 37.75
N ILE A 94 -7.97 13.39 36.43
CA ILE A 94 -7.02 14.23 35.68
C ILE A 94 -7.31 15.72 35.88
N LEU A 95 -8.57 16.12 35.71
CA LEU A 95 -8.98 17.52 35.84
C LEU A 95 -8.77 18.06 37.28
N VAL A 96 -9.03 17.23 38.28
CA VAL A 96 -8.87 17.62 39.67
C VAL A 96 -7.41 17.72 40.06
N CYS A 97 -6.56 16.74 39.63
CA CYS A 97 -5.11 16.81 39.83
C CYS A 97 -4.49 18.03 39.14
N GLU A 98 -4.86 18.31 37.91
CA GLU A 98 -4.37 19.48 37.16
C GLU A 98 -4.70 20.80 37.91
N LYS A 99 -5.96 20.92 38.38
CA LYS A 99 -6.39 22.08 39.15
C LYS A 99 -5.64 22.21 40.48
N LEU A 100 -5.39 21.08 41.17
CA LEU A 100 -4.65 21.08 42.42
C LEU A 100 -3.21 21.54 42.19
N LEU A 101 -2.51 20.95 41.24
CA LEU A 101 -1.11 21.30 40.94
C LEU A 101 -0.96 22.78 40.56
N LYS A 102 -1.86 23.31 39.71
CA LYS A 102 -1.86 24.74 39.38
C LYS A 102 -2.10 25.63 40.58
N LYS A 103 -2.94 25.19 41.53
CA LYS A 103 -3.17 25.95 42.79
C LYS A 103 -1.96 25.89 43.72
N GLU A 104 -1.26 24.73 43.80
CA GLU A 104 -0.04 24.61 44.60
C GLU A 104 1.09 25.48 44.04
N ASP A 105 1.30 25.47 42.73
CA ASP A 105 2.26 26.34 42.04
C ASP A 105 1.96 27.83 42.33
N TYR A 106 0.69 28.23 42.19
CA TYR A 106 0.26 29.58 42.50
C TYR A 106 0.50 29.94 43.99
N ARG A 107 0.28 28.98 44.94
CA ARG A 107 0.54 29.20 46.38
C ARG A 107 2.02 29.40 46.66
N CYS A 108 2.90 28.66 46.00
CA CYS A 108 4.35 28.82 46.14
C CYS A 108 4.79 30.25 45.81
N ILE A 109 4.24 30.81 44.74
CA ILE A 109 4.51 32.19 44.31
C ILE A 109 3.86 33.18 45.28
N GLN A 110 2.58 33.00 45.67
CA GLN A 110 1.81 33.89 46.50
C GLN A 110 2.40 34.04 47.92
N PHE A 111 2.86 32.92 48.49
CA PHE A 111 3.44 32.90 49.85
C PHE A 111 4.95 33.11 49.85
N ASN A 112 5.56 33.30 48.68
CA ASN A 112 7.00 33.53 48.51
C ASN A 112 7.85 32.43 49.15
N LEU A 113 7.52 31.17 48.82
CA LEU A 113 8.31 30.00 49.26
C LEU A 113 9.65 29.98 48.56
N ASP A 114 10.64 29.35 49.20
CA ASP A 114 11.96 29.16 48.57
C ASP A 114 11.87 28.22 47.38
N SER A 115 12.66 28.46 46.37
CA SER A 115 12.68 27.67 45.12
C SER A 115 13.04 26.19 45.34
N THR A 116 13.85 25.90 46.38
CA THR A 116 14.16 24.50 46.77
C THR A 116 12.96 23.83 47.41
N THR A 117 12.22 24.55 48.31
CA THR A 117 10.99 24.07 48.92
C THR A 117 9.88 23.87 47.87
N GLU A 118 9.71 24.81 46.94
CA GLU A 118 8.78 24.70 45.80
C GLU A 118 9.06 23.43 45.00
N LYS A 119 10.29 23.23 44.63
CA LYS A 119 10.70 22.02 43.86
C LYS A 119 10.39 20.74 44.64
N GLN A 120 10.76 20.64 45.90
CA GLN A 120 10.50 19.48 46.75
C GLN A 120 9.01 19.23 46.94
N LEU A 121 8.23 20.28 47.12
CA LEU A 121 6.77 20.22 47.24
C LEU A 121 6.13 19.67 45.97
N MET A 122 6.53 20.21 44.82
CA MET A 122 5.98 19.77 43.52
C MET A 122 6.45 18.34 43.18
N ASP A 123 7.69 17.98 43.49
CA ASP A 123 8.19 16.58 43.29
C ASP A 123 7.40 15.61 44.19
N SER A 124 7.10 15.97 45.43
CA SER A 124 6.25 15.18 46.33
C SER A 124 4.81 15.07 45.80
N ALA A 125 4.20 16.19 45.38
CA ALA A 125 2.86 16.20 44.77
C ALA A 125 2.79 15.30 43.53
N HIS A 126 3.78 15.40 42.64
CA HIS A 126 3.87 14.53 41.43
C HIS A 126 4.02 13.06 41.81
N SER A 127 4.83 12.73 42.81
CA SER A 127 5.02 11.35 43.25
C SER A 127 3.73 10.75 43.81
N HIS A 128 3.06 11.48 44.72
CA HIS A 128 1.87 10.97 45.40
C HIS A 128 0.60 11.00 44.55
N LEU A 129 0.39 12.01 43.69
CA LEU A 129 -0.81 12.15 42.87
C LEU A 129 -0.70 11.38 41.53
N ILE A 130 0.51 11.26 40.97
CA ILE A 130 0.68 10.70 39.63
C ILE A 130 1.49 9.40 39.70
N GLY A 131 2.65 9.40 40.39
CA GLY A 131 3.55 8.26 40.43
C GLY A 131 2.90 7.02 41.01
N ASN A 132 2.30 7.12 42.18
CA ASN A 132 1.65 6.02 42.90
C ASN A 132 0.38 5.50 42.21
N TYR A 133 -0.29 6.33 41.44
CA TYR A 133 -1.49 5.96 40.67
C TYR A 133 -1.20 5.67 39.18
N SER A 134 0.06 5.67 38.78
CA SER A 134 0.44 5.51 37.37
C SER A 134 -0.12 4.24 36.72
N GLU A 135 -0.17 3.11 37.41
CA GLU A 135 -0.76 1.87 36.88
C GLU A 135 -2.26 1.99 36.63
N LYS A 136 -2.98 2.70 37.53
CA LYS A 136 -4.41 2.94 37.39
C LYS A 136 -4.70 3.95 36.29
N LEU A 137 -3.92 5.03 36.20
CA LEU A 137 -4.01 6.05 35.16
C LEU A 137 -3.73 5.46 33.77
N LEU A 138 -2.80 4.53 33.69
CA LEU A 138 -2.38 3.88 32.45
C LEU A 138 -3.10 2.55 32.18
N ASN A 139 -4.13 2.20 32.97
CA ASN A 139 -4.92 1.00 32.69
C ASN A 139 -5.48 1.07 31.27
N GLY A 140 -5.15 0.02 30.47
CA GLY A 140 -5.46 -0.04 29.03
C GLY A 140 -6.94 0.18 28.72
N GLY A 141 -7.86 -0.27 29.58
CA GLY A 141 -9.30 -0.07 29.40
C GLY A 141 -9.74 1.39 29.48
N ASN A 142 -9.21 2.14 30.44
CA ASN A 142 -9.56 3.55 30.63
C ASN A 142 -8.94 4.43 29.52
N LEU A 143 -7.69 4.16 29.16
CA LEU A 143 -7.01 4.87 28.07
C LEU A 143 -7.66 4.57 26.71
N ALA A 144 -8.00 3.30 26.46
CA ALA A 144 -8.69 2.90 25.23
C ALA A 144 -10.04 3.61 25.07
N LYS A 145 -10.75 3.84 26.18
CA LYS A 145 -12.02 4.59 26.17
C LYS A 145 -11.81 6.06 25.77
N LEU A 146 -10.85 6.75 26.39
CA LEU A 146 -10.53 8.15 26.05
C LEU A 146 -10.09 8.28 24.57
N LEU A 147 -9.33 7.30 24.06
CA LEU A 147 -8.90 7.27 22.66
C LEU A 147 -10.06 6.99 21.70
N SER A 148 -10.97 6.08 22.05
CA SER A 148 -12.16 5.76 21.25
C SER A 148 -13.12 6.94 21.18
N ASP A 149 -13.30 7.65 22.29
CA ASP A 149 -14.16 8.82 22.40
C ASP A 149 -13.52 10.08 21.78
N ARG A 150 -12.27 9.98 21.30
CA ARG A 150 -11.47 11.08 20.70
C ARG A 150 -11.34 12.30 21.61
N GLU A 151 -11.21 12.08 22.91
CA GLU A 151 -11.09 13.11 23.95
C GLU A 151 -9.68 13.73 23.97
N VAL A 152 -9.38 14.61 23.00
CA VAL A 152 -8.06 15.22 22.81
C VAL A 152 -7.61 16.03 24.05
N GLU A 153 -8.49 16.83 24.64
CA GLU A 153 -8.17 17.67 25.78
C GLU A 153 -7.84 16.85 27.05
N SER A 154 -8.61 15.78 27.30
CA SER A 154 -8.36 14.88 28.44
C SER A 154 -7.04 14.10 28.24
N MET A 155 -6.73 13.70 27.00
CA MET A 155 -5.47 13.04 26.65
C MET A 155 -4.27 13.97 26.80
N LYS A 156 -4.42 15.23 26.40
CA LYS A 156 -3.40 16.26 26.58
C LYS A 156 -3.10 16.49 28.07
N ALA A 157 -4.15 16.70 28.89
CA ALA A 157 -4.00 16.87 30.31
C ALA A 157 -3.32 15.65 30.96
N LEU A 158 -3.69 14.44 30.59
CA LEU A 158 -3.02 13.21 31.04
C LEU A 158 -1.54 13.16 30.63
N TYR A 159 -1.23 13.48 29.38
CA TYR A 159 0.15 13.48 28.89
C TYR A 159 0.99 14.53 29.62
N ASP A 160 0.47 15.75 29.81
CA ASP A 160 1.14 16.83 30.51
C ASP A 160 1.40 16.46 31.96
N LEU A 161 0.42 15.87 32.67
CA LEU A 161 0.60 15.35 34.03
C LEU A 161 1.69 14.29 34.13
N LEU A 162 1.68 13.30 33.25
CA LEU A 162 2.69 12.25 33.21
C LEU A 162 4.08 12.80 32.87
N ARG A 163 4.15 13.84 32.04
CA ARG A 163 5.39 14.52 31.68
C ARG A 163 5.99 15.27 32.88
N LEU A 164 5.18 15.93 33.71
CA LEU A 164 5.66 16.55 34.93
C LEU A 164 6.35 15.55 35.87
N SER A 165 5.84 14.32 35.93
CA SER A 165 6.44 13.24 36.73
C SER A 165 7.55 12.48 36.01
N GLY A 166 7.90 12.82 34.75
CA GLY A 166 8.91 12.13 33.95
C GLY A 166 8.55 10.70 33.53
N ILE A 167 7.29 10.27 33.67
CA ILE A 167 6.81 8.92 33.40
C ILE A 167 5.98 8.77 32.13
N GLN A 168 5.90 9.79 31.29
CA GLN A 168 5.12 9.81 30.04
C GLN A 168 5.45 8.61 29.12
N LYS A 169 6.69 8.10 29.18
CA LYS A 169 7.11 6.95 28.38
C LYS A 169 6.35 5.66 28.70
N LYS A 170 5.83 5.51 29.93
CA LYS A 170 4.99 4.36 30.32
C LYS A 170 3.70 4.27 29.50
N MET A 171 3.21 5.40 28.98
CA MET A 171 1.99 5.46 28.16
C MET A 171 2.14 4.83 26.76
N LYS A 172 3.38 4.60 26.30
CA LYS A 172 3.62 3.99 24.98
C LYS A 172 3.07 2.56 24.84
N ALA A 173 3.15 1.76 25.90
CA ALA A 173 2.68 0.37 25.84
C ALA A 173 1.16 0.28 25.63
N PRO A 174 0.31 0.93 26.47
CA PRO A 174 -1.14 0.95 26.25
C PRO A 174 -1.55 1.69 24.96
N TRP A 175 -0.83 2.74 24.55
CA TRP A 175 -1.01 3.39 23.26
C TRP A 175 -0.85 2.41 22.08
N GLY A 176 0.26 1.69 22.06
CA GLY A 176 0.53 0.68 21.03
C GLY A 176 -0.45 -0.48 21.07
N GLU A 177 -0.93 -0.89 22.24
CA GLU A 177 -1.93 -1.94 22.40
C GLU A 177 -3.29 -1.54 21.84
N TYR A 178 -3.75 -0.33 22.15
CA TYR A 178 -4.97 0.24 21.59
C TYR A 178 -4.93 0.25 20.05
N ILE A 179 -3.83 0.73 19.46
CA ILE A 179 -3.66 0.80 18.02
C ILE A 179 -3.72 -0.61 17.40
N ARG A 180 -3.01 -1.58 18.00
CA ARG A 180 -3.02 -2.96 17.51
C ARG A 180 -4.40 -3.61 17.63
N ALA A 181 -5.09 -3.43 18.75
CA ALA A 181 -6.41 -3.98 18.97
C ALA A 181 -7.44 -3.40 18.00
N THR A 182 -7.49 -2.07 17.87
CA THR A 182 -8.41 -1.37 16.97
C THR A 182 -8.11 -1.68 15.51
N GLY A 183 -6.83 -1.62 15.11
CA GLY A 183 -6.40 -1.96 13.76
C GLY A 183 -6.68 -3.41 13.39
N ALA A 184 -6.45 -4.35 14.30
CA ALA A 184 -6.78 -5.76 14.11
C ALA A 184 -8.29 -5.98 13.95
N ALA A 185 -9.12 -5.30 14.73
CA ALA A 185 -10.57 -5.36 14.59
C ALA A 185 -11.05 -4.87 13.21
N ILE A 186 -10.44 -3.78 12.70
CA ILE A 186 -10.76 -3.26 11.35
C ILE A 186 -10.37 -4.27 10.27
N VAL A 187 -9.17 -4.85 10.35
CA VAL A 187 -8.66 -5.80 9.34
C VAL A 187 -9.44 -7.11 9.35
N SER A 188 -9.90 -7.58 10.52
CA SER A 188 -10.64 -8.84 10.64
C SER A 188 -12.13 -8.74 10.31
N ASP A 189 -12.67 -7.55 10.10
CA ASP A 189 -14.07 -7.30 9.78
C ASP A 189 -14.38 -7.67 8.32
N LYS A 190 -15.00 -8.84 8.09
CA LYS A 190 -15.37 -9.32 6.76
C LYS A 190 -16.52 -8.55 6.13
N ASP A 191 -17.44 -8.07 6.92
CA ASP A 191 -18.67 -7.44 6.44
C ASP A 191 -18.37 -6.06 5.82
N LYS A 192 -17.38 -5.37 6.36
CA LYS A 192 -16.90 -4.06 5.90
C LYS A 192 -15.52 -4.12 5.22
N GLY A 193 -15.20 -5.24 4.59
CA GLY A 193 -13.91 -5.44 3.93
C GLY A 193 -13.59 -4.40 2.85
N ASP A 194 -14.59 -3.90 2.12
CA ASP A 194 -14.41 -2.88 1.08
C ASP A 194 -14.11 -1.49 1.68
N GLU A 195 -14.50 -1.24 2.94
CA GLU A 195 -14.24 0.00 3.67
C GLU A 195 -12.95 -0.07 4.52
N MET A 196 -12.25 -1.21 4.52
CA MET A 196 -11.08 -1.45 5.37
C MET A 196 -10.06 -0.30 5.32
N VAL A 197 -9.67 0.14 4.12
CA VAL A 197 -8.65 1.17 3.95
C VAL A 197 -9.15 2.52 4.44
N LEU A 198 -10.40 2.88 4.16
CA LEU A 198 -11.01 4.10 4.68
C LEU A 198 -10.95 4.15 6.21
N ARG A 199 -11.38 3.07 6.87
CA ARG A 199 -11.37 2.95 8.34
C ARG A 199 -9.96 2.98 8.92
N LEU A 200 -8.98 2.39 8.23
CA LEU A 200 -7.56 2.47 8.64
C LEU A 200 -7.01 3.89 8.50
N LEU A 201 -7.40 4.62 7.46
CA LEU A 201 -7.02 6.04 7.29
C LEU A 201 -7.71 6.94 8.33
N GLU A 202 -8.97 6.68 8.67
CA GLU A 202 -9.68 7.38 9.75
C GLU A 202 -9.01 7.14 11.12
N LEU A 203 -8.65 5.88 11.41
CA LEU A 203 -7.88 5.55 12.60
C LEU A 203 -6.56 6.31 12.60
N ARG A 204 -5.80 6.24 11.49
CA ARG A 204 -4.53 6.93 11.34
C ARG A 204 -4.67 8.43 11.58
N ARG A 205 -5.64 9.07 10.94
CA ARG A 205 -5.90 10.51 11.11
C ARG A 205 -6.22 10.86 12.56
N SER A 206 -7.06 10.08 13.24
CA SER A 206 -7.38 10.32 14.65
C SER A 206 -6.14 10.25 15.55
N LEU A 207 -5.23 9.31 15.26
CA LEU A 207 -3.96 9.15 15.99
C LEU A 207 -2.98 10.31 15.69
N ASP A 208 -2.88 10.74 14.43
CA ASP A 208 -2.05 11.88 14.04
C ASP A 208 -2.53 13.18 14.72
N LEU A 209 -3.85 13.39 14.82
CA LEU A 209 -4.44 14.50 15.57
C LEU A 209 -4.10 14.44 17.08
N MET A 210 -4.16 13.23 17.67
CA MET A 210 -3.75 13.03 19.08
C MET A 210 -2.26 13.34 19.29
N ILE A 211 -1.38 12.89 18.39
CA ILE A 211 0.05 13.16 18.48
C ILE A 211 0.32 14.66 18.31
N ARG A 212 -0.37 15.31 17.38
CA ARG A 212 -0.21 16.74 17.10
C ARG A 212 -0.69 17.62 18.26
N ASP A 213 -1.91 17.37 18.74
CA ASP A 213 -2.63 18.27 19.64
C ASP A 213 -2.51 17.87 21.12
N ALA A 214 -2.39 16.57 21.44
CA ALA A 214 -2.30 16.07 22.81
C ALA A 214 -0.88 15.72 23.26
N PHE A 215 -0.05 15.11 22.38
CA PHE A 215 1.28 14.65 22.76
C PHE A 215 2.41 15.58 22.27
N HIS A 216 2.10 16.83 21.94
CA HIS A 216 3.07 17.86 21.54
C HIS A 216 4.06 17.40 20.45
N LYS A 217 3.62 16.55 19.50
CA LYS A 217 4.42 15.94 18.42
C LYS A 217 5.58 15.07 18.92
N ASP A 218 5.42 14.40 20.08
CA ASP A 218 6.44 13.51 20.63
C ASP A 218 6.76 12.38 19.62
N GLU A 219 8.01 12.30 19.18
CA GLU A 219 8.50 11.32 18.20
C GLU A 219 8.37 9.87 18.68
N ASP A 220 8.44 9.65 19.99
CA ASP A 220 8.31 8.34 20.60
C ASP A 220 6.92 7.71 20.34
N PHE A 221 5.86 8.53 20.37
CA PHE A 221 4.48 8.10 20.07
C PHE A 221 4.26 7.93 18.57
N LEU A 222 4.84 8.80 17.76
CA LEU A 222 4.82 8.66 16.31
C LEU A 222 5.49 7.33 15.87
N TRP A 223 6.64 7.04 16.46
CA TRP A 223 7.36 5.78 16.19
C TRP A 223 6.57 4.55 16.67
N GLY A 224 6.01 4.60 17.88
CA GLY A 224 5.14 3.56 18.44
C GLY A 224 3.90 3.29 17.60
N MET A 225 3.30 4.33 17.01
CA MET A 225 2.20 4.22 16.06
C MET A 225 2.64 3.45 14.79
N ARG A 226 3.73 3.87 14.16
CA ARG A 226 4.27 3.23 12.95
C ARG A 226 4.59 1.75 13.19
N GLU A 227 5.23 1.44 14.31
CA GLU A 227 5.54 0.08 14.72
C GLU A 227 4.27 -0.77 14.91
N SER A 228 3.25 -0.20 15.55
CA SER A 228 1.97 -0.87 15.80
C SER A 228 1.21 -1.17 14.51
N PHE A 229 1.18 -0.21 13.55
CA PHE A 229 0.62 -0.44 12.21
C PHE A 229 1.35 -1.57 11.50
N GLY A 230 2.69 -1.56 11.48
CA GLY A 230 3.48 -2.63 10.89
C GLY A 230 3.18 -4.01 11.51
N LYS A 231 2.98 -4.07 12.84
CA LYS A 231 2.68 -5.33 13.53
C LYS A 231 1.33 -5.90 13.16
N PHE A 232 0.21 -5.14 13.29
CA PHE A 232 -1.11 -5.72 13.06
C PHE A 232 -1.42 -5.93 11.57
N MET A 233 -0.90 -5.10 10.67
CA MET A 233 -1.13 -5.25 9.23
C MET A 233 -0.44 -6.48 8.65
N ASN A 234 0.66 -6.95 9.27
CA ASN A 234 1.39 -8.13 8.82
C ASN A 234 1.12 -9.37 9.69
N ASP A 235 0.23 -9.27 10.69
CA ASP A 235 -0.10 -10.40 11.55
C ASP A 235 -1.00 -11.41 10.81
N ARG A 236 -0.45 -12.61 10.61
CA ARG A 236 -1.16 -13.72 9.96
C ARG A 236 -2.41 -14.16 10.73
N LYS A 237 -2.43 -13.99 12.07
CA LYS A 237 -3.58 -14.35 12.90
C LYS A 237 -4.74 -13.39 12.65
N VAL A 238 -4.45 -12.09 12.59
CA VAL A 238 -5.44 -11.03 12.29
C VAL A 238 -6.03 -11.23 10.90
N ALA A 239 -5.20 -11.54 9.92
CA ALA A 239 -5.63 -11.75 8.54
C ALA A 239 -6.17 -13.15 8.24
N SER A 240 -6.19 -14.08 9.22
CA SER A 240 -6.65 -15.47 9.03
C SER A 240 -8.13 -15.59 8.64
N CYS A 241 -8.92 -14.56 8.91
CA CYS A 241 -10.30 -14.47 8.47
C CYS A 241 -10.46 -14.43 6.93
N TRP A 242 -9.44 -13.96 6.19
CA TRP A 242 -9.42 -13.86 4.73
C TRP A 242 -8.75 -15.09 4.12
N GLU A 243 -9.35 -15.67 3.06
CA GLU A 243 -8.76 -16.80 2.32
C GLU A 243 -7.36 -16.46 1.77
N THR A 244 -7.12 -15.18 1.46
CA THR A 244 -5.87 -14.66 0.92
C THR A 244 -4.88 -14.20 1.99
N GLY A 245 -5.26 -14.30 3.27
CA GLY A 245 -4.44 -13.88 4.41
C GLY A 245 -4.05 -12.38 4.34
N THR A 246 -2.82 -12.06 4.73
CA THR A 246 -2.28 -10.68 4.71
C THR A 246 -2.27 -10.03 3.33
N SER A 247 -2.33 -10.82 2.25
CA SER A 247 -2.42 -10.33 0.86
C SER A 247 -3.68 -9.50 0.61
N LYS A 248 -4.75 -9.68 1.42
CA LYS A 248 -5.98 -8.90 1.29
C LYS A 248 -5.75 -7.41 1.51
N ILE A 249 -4.91 -7.03 2.45
CA ILE A 249 -4.63 -5.62 2.75
C ILE A 249 -3.98 -4.92 1.55
N GLY A 250 -2.98 -5.57 0.91
CA GLY A 250 -2.34 -5.03 -0.29
C GLY A 250 -3.31 -4.88 -1.47
N GLU A 251 -4.23 -5.85 -1.66
CA GLU A 251 -5.33 -5.75 -2.63
C GLU A 251 -6.21 -4.53 -2.36
N MET A 252 -6.62 -4.32 -1.10
CA MET A 252 -7.53 -3.24 -0.74
C MET A 252 -6.88 -1.85 -0.87
N ILE A 253 -5.58 -1.72 -0.54
CA ILE A 253 -4.84 -0.46 -0.77
C ILE A 253 -4.76 -0.15 -2.26
N ALA A 254 -4.48 -1.14 -3.13
CA ALA A 254 -4.46 -0.93 -4.57
C ALA A 254 -5.83 -0.48 -5.11
N LYS A 255 -6.92 -1.09 -4.66
CA LYS A 255 -8.29 -0.72 -5.02
C LYS A 255 -8.67 0.68 -4.52
N TYR A 256 -8.22 1.06 -3.33
CA TYR A 256 -8.45 2.40 -2.80
C TYR A 256 -7.76 3.47 -3.68
N ILE A 257 -6.51 3.24 -4.04
CA ILE A 257 -5.77 4.12 -4.94
C ILE A 257 -6.44 4.16 -6.33
N ASP A 258 -6.93 3.03 -6.86
CA ASP A 258 -7.72 3.01 -8.09
C ASP A 258 -8.98 3.86 -7.99
N MET A 259 -9.68 3.81 -6.87
CA MET A 259 -10.85 4.63 -6.62
C MET A 259 -10.52 6.13 -6.67
N LEU A 260 -9.42 6.54 -6.03
CA LEU A 260 -8.95 7.93 -6.03
C LEU A 260 -8.56 8.40 -7.44
N LEU A 261 -7.71 7.62 -8.14
CA LEU A 261 -7.20 7.98 -9.46
C LEU A 261 -8.27 7.95 -10.55
N ARG A 262 -9.39 7.25 -10.34
CA ARG A 262 -10.53 7.18 -11.26
C ARG A 262 -11.64 8.17 -10.95
N GLY A 263 -11.97 8.38 -9.70
CA GLY A 263 -13.12 9.16 -9.24
C GLY A 263 -12.78 10.53 -8.66
N GLY A 264 -11.50 10.78 -8.38
CA GLY A 264 -11.06 11.98 -7.68
C GLY A 264 -11.62 12.07 -6.25
N LEU A 265 -11.59 13.26 -5.68
CA LEU A 265 -12.00 13.53 -4.30
C LEU A 265 -13.51 13.32 -4.03
N LYS A 266 -14.33 13.27 -5.07
CA LYS A 266 -15.79 13.07 -4.95
C LYS A 266 -16.18 11.72 -4.36
N SER A 267 -15.26 10.77 -4.34
CA SER A 267 -15.46 9.44 -3.78
C SER A 267 -15.10 9.32 -2.30
N LEU A 268 -14.59 10.39 -1.68
CA LEU A 268 -14.10 10.39 -0.29
C LEU A 268 -15.12 10.96 0.69
N PRO A 269 -15.19 10.42 1.93
CA PRO A 269 -15.83 11.06 3.05
C PRO A 269 -15.18 12.41 3.38
N LYS A 270 -15.99 13.39 3.82
CA LYS A 270 -15.51 14.74 4.15
C LYS A 270 -14.54 14.75 5.34
N GLU A 271 -14.68 13.79 6.22
CA GLU A 271 -13.86 13.62 7.44
C GLU A 271 -12.39 13.31 7.14
N LEU A 272 -12.10 12.75 5.96
CA LEU A 272 -10.74 12.45 5.53
C LEU A 272 -10.07 13.62 4.80
N LEU A 273 -10.82 14.63 4.40
CA LEU A 273 -10.25 15.82 3.77
C LEU A 273 -9.47 16.65 4.79
N SER A 274 -8.45 17.35 4.31
CA SER A 274 -7.60 18.22 5.13
C SER A 274 -8.38 19.31 5.84
N ASP A 275 -8.14 19.49 7.13
CA ASP A 275 -8.71 20.58 7.91
C ASP A 275 -7.92 21.90 7.70
N VAL A 276 -8.43 22.99 8.32
CA VAL A 276 -7.81 24.34 8.20
C VAL A 276 -6.39 24.35 8.77
N LYS A 277 -6.13 23.59 9.85
CA LYS A 277 -4.80 23.53 10.48
C LYS A 277 -3.80 22.74 9.62
N ASP A 278 -4.27 21.64 9.00
CA ASP A 278 -3.45 20.85 8.08
C ASP A 278 -3.05 21.67 6.85
N ARG A 279 -3.99 22.45 6.32
CA ARG A 279 -3.73 23.35 5.18
C ARG A 279 -2.72 24.41 5.53
N ALA A 280 -2.90 25.09 6.66
CA ALA A 280 -1.95 26.12 7.13
C ALA A 280 -0.55 25.56 7.41
N ALA A 281 -0.44 24.29 7.84
CA ALA A 281 0.85 23.62 8.01
C ALA A 281 1.52 23.35 6.67
N ALA A 282 0.76 22.83 5.69
CA ALA A 282 1.25 22.56 4.33
C ALA A 282 1.71 23.83 3.60
N GLU A 283 1.01 24.95 3.77
CA GLU A 283 1.43 26.25 3.24
C GLU A 283 2.75 26.75 3.83
N LYS A 284 2.96 26.53 5.14
CA LYS A 284 4.24 26.88 5.79
C LYS A 284 5.42 26.03 5.31
N GLU A 285 5.17 24.79 4.89
CA GLU A 285 6.17 23.88 4.31
C GLU A 285 6.41 24.12 2.82
N GLY A 286 5.78 25.13 2.21
CA GLY A 286 5.97 25.49 0.80
C GLY A 286 5.29 24.53 -0.19
N GLN A 287 4.34 23.73 0.26
CA GLN A 287 3.51 22.94 -0.61
C GLN A 287 2.47 23.82 -1.31
N ALA A 288 2.05 23.42 -2.54
CA ALA A 288 1.17 24.22 -3.38
C ALA A 288 -0.12 24.65 -2.68
N SER A 289 -0.59 25.84 -3.08
CA SER A 289 -1.79 26.50 -2.57
C SER A 289 -3.01 25.56 -2.49
N THR A 290 -3.64 25.54 -1.35
CA THR A 290 -4.59 24.54 -0.86
C THR A 290 -6.01 24.63 -1.42
N GLY A 291 -6.25 25.45 -2.44
CA GLY A 291 -7.51 25.53 -3.17
C GLY A 291 -7.62 24.55 -4.34
N ASP A 292 -6.54 23.83 -4.63
CA ASP A 292 -6.46 22.95 -5.79
C ASP A 292 -6.91 21.52 -5.44
N GLU A 293 -7.91 21.02 -6.17
CA GLU A 293 -8.38 19.63 -6.03
C GLU A 293 -7.25 18.61 -6.29
N ASP A 294 -6.29 18.95 -7.16
CA ASP A 294 -5.16 18.08 -7.48
C ASP A 294 -4.15 17.97 -6.30
N ALA A 295 -3.92 19.05 -5.58
CA ALA A 295 -3.05 19.05 -4.38
C ALA A 295 -3.67 18.22 -3.23
N GLU A 296 -4.97 18.28 -3.04
CA GLU A 296 -5.66 17.46 -2.04
C GLU A 296 -5.66 15.97 -2.47
N LEU A 297 -5.87 15.69 -3.75
CA LEU A 297 -5.77 14.33 -4.28
C LEU A 297 -4.37 13.75 -4.06
N ASP A 298 -3.32 14.54 -4.28
CA ASP A 298 -1.94 14.13 -4.08
C ASP A 298 -1.64 13.80 -2.61
N ARG A 299 -2.20 14.59 -1.66
CA ARG A 299 -2.11 14.30 -0.22
C ARG A 299 -2.83 13.01 0.16
N GLN A 300 -4.03 12.76 -0.40
CA GLN A 300 -4.75 11.51 -0.15
C GLN A 300 -4.00 10.29 -0.69
N LEU A 301 -3.32 10.44 -1.82
CA LEU A 301 -2.42 9.41 -2.35
C LEU A 301 -1.22 9.17 -1.43
N ASP A 302 -0.64 10.23 -0.83
CA ASP A 302 0.45 10.10 0.15
C ASP A 302 0.00 9.35 1.40
N GLN A 303 -1.19 9.63 1.93
CA GLN A 303 -1.74 8.91 3.07
C GLN A 303 -1.94 7.41 2.75
N ALA A 304 -2.42 7.09 1.54
CA ALA A 304 -2.53 5.70 1.09
C ALA A 304 -1.15 5.03 0.94
N LEU A 305 -0.13 5.75 0.47
CA LEU A 305 1.25 5.27 0.39
C LEU A 305 1.88 5.06 1.77
N GLU A 306 1.51 5.83 2.77
CA GLU A 306 1.96 5.56 4.14
C GLU A 306 1.45 4.21 4.66
N LEU A 307 0.18 3.85 4.39
CA LEU A 307 -0.30 2.51 4.70
C LEU A 307 0.45 1.42 3.89
N PHE A 308 0.75 1.70 2.63
CA PHE A 308 1.55 0.82 1.78
C PHE A 308 2.97 0.59 2.32
N ARG A 309 3.57 1.57 3.01
CA ARG A 309 4.88 1.40 3.66
C ARG A 309 4.87 0.33 4.74
N PHE A 310 3.77 0.16 5.45
CA PHE A 310 3.65 -0.81 6.54
C PHE A 310 3.46 -2.25 6.07
N ILE A 311 2.96 -2.50 4.87
CA ILE A 311 2.76 -3.86 4.35
C ILE A 311 4.06 -4.50 3.87
N GLU A 312 4.24 -5.78 4.20
CA GLU A 312 5.37 -6.60 3.72
C GLU A 312 5.08 -7.22 2.33
N GLY A 313 3.84 -7.53 2.03
CA GLY A 313 3.39 -8.14 0.76
C GLY A 313 3.18 -7.13 -0.37
N LYS A 314 4.25 -6.43 -0.80
CA LYS A 314 4.19 -5.40 -1.84
C LYS A 314 3.88 -5.94 -3.24
N ASP A 315 4.18 -7.20 -3.50
CA ASP A 315 3.89 -7.92 -4.74
C ASP A 315 2.38 -8.05 -5.03
N THR A 316 1.57 -8.26 -3.98
CA THR A 316 0.11 -8.28 -4.13
C THR A 316 -0.42 -6.91 -4.56
N PHE A 317 0.05 -5.87 -3.90
CA PHE A 317 -0.28 -4.50 -4.31
C PHE A 317 0.12 -4.24 -5.76
N GLU A 318 1.36 -4.60 -6.17
CA GLU A 318 1.85 -4.43 -7.53
C GLU A 318 0.93 -5.09 -8.56
N ALA A 319 0.53 -6.34 -8.31
CA ALA A 319 -0.30 -7.11 -9.24
C ALA A 319 -1.68 -6.48 -9.46
N PHE A 320 -2.35 -6.04 -8.37
CA PHE A 320 -3.65 -5.38 -8.46
C PHE A 320 -3.53 -3.97 -9.04
N TYR A 321 -2.56 -3.17 -8.57
CA TYR A 321 -2.32 -1.83 -9.10
C TYR A 321 -2.01 -1.85 -10.60
N LYS A 322 -1.16 -2.77 -11.06
CA LYS A 322 -0.84 -2.98 -12.48
C LYS A 322 -2.08 -3.29 -13.31
N LYS A 323 -2.96 -4.15 -12.79
CA LYS A 323 -4.22 -4.52 -13.45
C LYS A 323 -5.18 -3.33 -13.55
N ASP A 324 -5.31 -2.57 -12.49
CA ASP A 324 -6.21 -1.41 -12.43
C ASP A 324 -5.67 -0.24 -13.24
N LEU A 325 -4.36 0.03 -13.19
CA LEU A 325 -3.69 1.01 -14.05
C LEU A 325 -3.90 0.67 -15.54
N ALA A 326 -3.69 -0.60 -15.93
CA ALA A 326 -3.95 -1.05 -17.29
C ALA A 326 -5.38 -0.71 -17.73
N ARG A 327 -6.35 -0.97 -16.87
CA ARG A 327 -7.76 -0.67 -17.13
C ARG A 327 -8.02 0.82 -17.26
N ARG A 328 -7.42 1.68 -16.40
CA ARG A 328 -7.56 3.13 -16.51
C ARG A 328 -6.95 3.68 -17.78
N LEU A 329 -5.74 3.25 -18.13
CA LEU A 329 -5.05 3.70 -19.34
C LEU A 329 -5.78 3.28 -20.61
N LEU A 330 -6.24 2.03 -20.72
CA LEU A 330 -6.94 1.52 -21.89
C LEU A 330 -8.31 2.17 -22.09
N MET A 331 -9.00 2.54 -21.02
CA MET A 331 -10.32 3.12 -21.06
C MET A 331 -10.33 4.66 -21.03
N GLY A 332 -9.18 5.29 -20.83
CA GLY A 332 -9.09 6.74 -20.66
C GLY A 332 -9.93 7.23 -19.47
N ARG A 333 -9.84 6.54 -18.32
CA ARG A 333 -10.68 6.81 -17.13
C ARG A 333 -9.89 7.36 -15.95
N SER A 334 -8.68 7.82 -16.15
CA SER A 334 -7.93 8.51 -15.10
C SER A 334 -8.50 9.90 -14.86
N ALA A 335 -8.60 10.30 -13.60
CA ALA A 335 -9.06 11.64 -13.20
C ALA A 335 -8.06 12.71 -13.67
N SER A 336 -6.76 12.46 -13.49
CA SER A 336 -5.66 13.30 -13.95
C SER A 336 -4.49 12.42 -14.41
N GLN A 337 -3.88 12.78 -15.56
CA GLN A 337 -2.66 12.09 -16.03
C GLN A 337 -1.44 12.43 -15.19
N ASP A 338 -1.40 13.64 -14.65
CA ASP A 338 -0.30 14.10 -13.80
C ASP A 338 -0.34 13.40 -12.43
N ALA A 339 -1.53 13.18 -11.85
CA ALA A 339 -1.70 12.37 -10.65
C ALA A 339 -1.21 10.92 -10.84
N GLU A 340 -1.45 10.32 -12.02
CA GLU A 340 -0.92 8.98 -12.34
C GLU A 340 0.61 8.96 -12.40
N ARG A 341 1.24 9.96 -13.05
CA ARG A 341 2.69 10.07 -13.15
C ARG A 341 3.33 10.37 -11.79
N ASN A 342 2.72 11.25 -10.99
CA ASN A 342 3.13 11.54 -9.62
C ASN A 342 3.10 10.27 -8.76
N MET A 343 2.02 9.51 -8.83
CA MET A 343 1.90 8.24 -8.11
C MET A 343 3.02 7.27 -8.47
N LEU A 344 3.38 7.16 -9.76
CA LEU A 344 4.52 6.31 -10.18
C LEU A 344 5.86 6.82 -9.64
N THR A 345 6.06 8.12 -9.63
CA THR A 345 7.28 8.74 -9.08
C THR A 345 7.41 8.43 -7.58
N LYS A 346 6.32 8.55 -6.83
CA LYS A 346 6.25 8.19 -5.41
C LYS A 346 6.52 6.70 -5.18
N LEU A 347 5.88 5.80 -5.95
CA LEU A 347 6.14 4.35 -5.89
C LEU A 347 7.58 3.99 -6.24
N ARG A 348 8.20 4.72 -7.18
CA ARG A 348 9.61 4.55 -7.53
C ARG A 348 10.53 4.96 -6.37
N GLY A 349 10.23 6.04 -5.67
CA GLY A 349 10.94 6.44 -4.46
C GLY A 349 10.86 5.40 -3.34
N GLU A 350 9.68 4.79 -3.14
CA GLU A 350 9.44 3.82 -2.06
C GLU A 350 10.00 2.43 -2.35
N CYS A 351 9.88 1.93 -3.58
CA CYS A 351 10.17 0.54 -3.93
C CYS A 351 11.35 0.38 -4.90
N GLY A 352 11.83 1.49 -5.46
CA GLY A 352 12.90 1.50 -6.46
C GLY A 352 12.42 1.26 -7.90
N ALA A 353 13.30 1.56 -8.86
CA ALA A 353 13.00 1.54 -10.29
C ALA A 353 12.57 0.15 -10.82
N ASN A 354 13.07 -0.95 -10.23
CA ASN A 354 12.71 -2.30 -10.68
C ASN A 354 11.22 -2.61 -10.45
N PHE A 355 10.61 -2.01 -9.42
CA PHE A 355 9.19 -2.18 -9.11
C PHE A 355 8.32 -1.43 -10.12
N THR A 356 8.71 -0.23 -10.53
CA THR A 356 7.91 0.62 -11.42
C THR A 356 8.18 0.41 -12.90
N GLN A 357 9.23 -0.30 -13.28
CA GLN A 357 9.67 -0.49 -14.67
C GLN A 357 8.54 -0.93 -15.61
N ASN A 358 7.76 -1.93 -15.22
CA ASN A 358 6.63 -2.40 -16.02
C ASN A 358 5.50 -1.37 -16.11
N LEU A 359 5.25 -0.64 -15.03
CA LEU A 359 4.22 0.40 -14.96
C LEU A 359 4.61 1.61 -15.84
N GLU A 360 5.86 2.06 -15.76
CA GLU A 360 6.41 3.11 -16.63
C GLU A 360 6.38 2.71 -18.10
N GLN A 361 6.66 1.43 -18.40
CA GLN A 361 6.58 0.93 -19.77
C GLN A 361 5.16 1.00 -20.34
N MET A 362 4.14 0.83 -19.50
CA MET A 362 2.74 0.94 -19.96
C MET A 362 2.41 2.37 -20.46
N PHE A 363 2.94 3.40 -19.83
CA PHE A 363 2.80 4.79 -20.30
C PHE A 363 3.56 5.02 -21.61
N LYS A 364 4.79 4.52 -21.71
CA LYS A 364 5.58 4.60 -22.94
C LYS A 364 4.90 3.89 -24.11
N ASP A 365 4.32 2.71 -23.87
CA ASP A 365 3.59 1.98 -24.89
C ASP A 365 2.37 2.78 -25.39
N GLN A 366 1.69 3.53 -24.49
CA GLN A 366 0.55 4.37 -24.88
C GLN A 366 0.99 5.55 -25.75
N GLU A 367 2.14 6.16 -25.45
CA GLU A 367 2.72 7.25 -26.24
C GLU A 367 3.19 6.72 -27.61
N LEU A 368 3.98 5.66 -27.62
CA LEU A 368 4.48 5.01 -28.85
C LEU A 368 3.33 4.49 -29.75
N ALA A 369 2.23 4.02 -29.16
CA ALA A 369 1.07 3.58 -29.95
C ALA A 369 0.39 4.73 -30.69
N LYS A 370 0.40 5.95 -30.15
CA LYS A 370 -0.10 7.13 -30.85
C LYS A 370 0.76 7.47 -32.07
N ASP A 371 2.07 7.49 -31.89
CA ASP A 371 3.03 7.78 -32.97
C ASP A 371 2.96 6.72 -34.07
N GLU A 372 2.82 5.45 -33.69
CA GLU A 372 2.67 4.34 -34.63
C GLU A 372 1.39 4.45 -35.46
N MET A 373 0.27 4.85 -34.81
CA MET A 373 -1.00 5.07 -35.48
C MET A 373 -0.95 6.26 -36.44
N GLU A 374 -0.22 7.31 -36.11
CA GLU A 374 -0.02 8.44 -37.01
C GLU A 374 0.76 8.03 -38.26
N THR A 375 1.85 7.27 -38.07
CA THR A 375 2.65 6.67 -39.16
C THR A 375 1.79 5.74 -40.02
N TYR A 376 0.92 4.91 -39.42
CA TYR A 376 0.00 4.04 -40.15
C TYR A 376 -0.99 4.82 -40.99
N LYS A 377 -1.56 5.91 -40.47
CA LYS A 377 -2.48 6.77 -41.22
C LYS A 377 -1.79 7.42 -42.43
N GLN A 378 -0.55 7.89 -42.28
CA GLN A 378 0.24 8.43 -43.38
C GLN A 378 0.53 7.36 -44.45
N TRP A 379 0.89 6.12 -44.04
CA TRP A 379 1.08 5.02 -44.93
C TRP A 379 -0.18 4.63 -45.72
N CYS A 380 -1.36 4.67 -45.04
CA CYS A 380 -2.64 4.41 -45.68
C CYS A 380 -3.03 5.48 -46.72
N GLN A 381 -2.65 6.74 -46.53
CA GLN A 381 -2.90 7.82 -47.48
C GLN A 381 -2.06 7.67 -48.75
N GLY A 382 -0.87 7.13 -48.67
CA GLY A 382 0.03 6.84 -49.80
C GLY A 382 -0.31 5.56 -50.60
N SER A 383 -1.20 4.72 -50.07
CA SER A 383 -1.59 3.45 -50.70
C SER A 383 -2.77 3.63 -51.61
N ALA A 384 -2.69 3.11 -52.85
CA ALA A 384 -3.75 3.15 -53.86
C ALA A 384 -4.98 2.27 -53.52
N GLU A 385 -4.99 1.59 -52.40
CA GLU A 385 -6.11 0.74 -51.96
C GLU A 385 -7.34 1.52 -51.59
N ARG A 386 -8.51 0.93 -51.89
CA ARG A 386 -9.85 1.56 -51.64
C ARG A 386 -9.97 2.17 -50.24
N LYS A 387 -10.44 3.40 -50.17
CA LYS A 387 -10.84 4.00 -48.86
C LYS A 387 -11.92 3.13 -48.22
N THR A 388 -11.57 2.53 -47.11
CA THR A 388 -12.52 1.72 -46.35
C THR A 388 -13.40 2.60 -45.46
N LEU A 389 -14.63 2.16 -45.21
CA LEU A 389 -15.58 2.84 -44.35
C LEU A 389 -15.26 2.65 -42.84
N ILE A 390 -14.29 1.79 -42.52
CA ILE A 390 -13.92 1.47 -41.12
C ILE A 390 -12.63 2.23 -40.75
N ASP A 391 -12.73 3.09 -39.76
CA ASP A 391 -11.58 3.74 -39.13
C ASP A 391 -11.01 2.82 -38.04
N LEU A 392 -9.80 2.32 -38.29
CA LEU A 392 -9.07 1.43 -37.36
C LEU A 392 -8.08 2.23 -36.53
N SER A 393 -8.19 2.13 -35.20
CA SER A 393 -7.22 2.63 -34.24
C SER A 393 -6.63 1.46 -33.44
N VAL A 394 -5.32 1.29 -33.47
CA VAL A 394 -4.63 0.18 -32.82
C VAL A 394 -3.76 0.70 -31.69
N MET A 395 -3.81 0.04 -30.54
CA MET A 395 -2.89 0.28 -29.42
C MET A 395 -1.98 -0.92 -29.26
N ILE A 396 -0.67 -0.68 -29.41
CA ILE A 396 0.36 -1.73 -29.34
C ILE A 396 0.92 -1.77 -27.93
N LEU A 397 0.85 -2.94 -27.31
CA LEU A 397 1.25 -3.15 -25.92
C LEU A 397 2.40 -4.17 -25.86
N SER A 398 3.38 -3.93 -24.99
CA SER A 398 4.45 -4.89 -24.71
C SER A 398 3.96 -6.02 -23.79
N ALA A 399 4.06 -7.26 -24.24
CA ALA A 399 3.55 -8.42 -23.48
C ALA A 399 4.16 -8.59 -22.09
N ALA A 400 5.37 -8.08 -21.86
CA ALA A 400 6.06 -8.16 -20.57
C ALA A 400 5.52 -7.16 -19.56
N ALA A 401 5.14 -5.96 -20.01
CA ALA A 401 4.73 -4.86 -19.14
C ALA A 401 3.25 -4.93 -18.76
N TRP A 402 2.38 -5.34 -19.68
CA TRP A 402 0.94 -5.38 -19.47
C TRP A 402 0.46 -6.67 -18.78
N PRO A 403 -0.72 -6.66 -18.13
CA PRO A 403 -1.34 -7.89 -17.64
C PRO A 403 -1.57 -8.89 -18.77
N THR A 404 -1.55 -10.17 -18.45
CA THR A 404 -1.88 -11.21 -19.41
C THR A 404 -3.39 -11.27 -19.60
N TYR A 405 -3.85 -11.08 -20.84
CA TYR A 405 -5.25 -11.19 -21.19
C TYR A 405 -5.50 -12.54 -21.89
N PRO A 406 -6.67 -13.17 -21.65
CA PRO A 406 -6.99 -14.44 -22.30
C PRO A 406 -7.05 -14.31 -23.82
N ASP A 407 -6.69 -15.38 -24.52
CA ASP A 407 -6.85 -15.50 -25.96
C ASP A 407 -8.24 -16.10 -26.23
N VAL A 408 -9.18 -15.26 -26.63
CA VAL A 408 -10.52 -15.69 -27.05
C VAL A 408 -10.60 -15.61 -28.55
N ARG A 409 -10.95 -16.72 -29.18
CA ARG A 409 -11.22 -16.75 -30.61
C ARG A 409 -12.54 -16.02 -30.87
N LEU A 410 -12.51 -15.07 -31.81
CA LEU A 410 -13.67 -14.31 -32.20
C LEU A 410 -13.78 -14.35 -33.72
N ASN A 411 -14.93 -14.76 -34.23
CA ASN A 411 -15.22 -14.72 -35.65
C ASN A 411 -15.53 -13.27 -36.01
N LEU A 412 -14.59 -12.63 -36.70
CA LEU A 412 -14.73 -11.23 -37.10
C LEU A 412 -15.40 -11.12 -38.48
N PRO A 413 -16.19 -10.08 -38.73
CA PRO A 413 -16.64 -9.73 -40.09
C PRO A 413 -15.44 -9.46 -40.99
N ASP A 414 -15.55 -9.86 -42.28
CA ASP A 414 -14.44 -9.80 -43.24
C ASP A 414 -13.87 -8.40 -43.44
N GLU A 415 -14.72 -7.39 -43.40
CA GLU A 415 -14.27 -6.01 -43.52
C GLU A 415 -13.33 -5.61 -42.39
N VAL A 416 -13.59 -6.10 -41.18
CA VAL A 416 -12.75 -5.87 -40.01
C VAL A 416 -11.48 -6.71 -40.10
N ALA A 417 -11.59 -7.98 -40.52
CA ALA A 417 -10.47 -8.87 -40.69
C ALA A 417 -9.47 -8.32 -41.73
N THR A 418 -9.95 -7.79 -42.85
CA THR A 418 -9.14 -7.14 -43.89
C THR A 418 -8.36 -5.94 -43.34
N GLN A 419 -8.96 -5.10 -42.44
CA GLN A 419 -8.25 -3.98 -41.83
C GLN A 419 -7.17 -4.44 -40.87
N ILE A 420 -7.42 -5.51 -40.11
CA ILE A 420 -6.45 -6.16 -39.22
C ILE A 420 -5.27 -6.66 -40.00
N GLU A 421 -5.49 -7.38 -41.11
CA GLU A 421 -4.43 -7.90 -41.97
C GLU A 421 -3.62 -6.77 -42.62
N ARG A 422 -4.27 -5.67 -43.00
CA ARG A 422 -3.59 -4.50 -43.56
C ARG A 422 -2.65 -3.87 -42.51
N PHE A 423 -3.10 -3.74 -41.29
CA PHE A 423 -2.24 -3.27 -40.20
C PHE A 423 -1.09 -4.25 -39.90
N ASP A 424 -1.38 -5.53 -39.91
CA ASP A 424 -0.36 -6.60 -39.73
C ASP A 424 0.75 -6.53 -40.79
N LYS A 425 0.37 -6.31 -42.05
CA LYS A 425 1.34 -6.12 -43.17
C LYS A 425 2.21 -4.89 -42.93
N PHE A 426 1.60 -3.75 -42.62
CA PHE A 426 2.30 -2.51 -42.29
C PHE A 426 3.29 -2.71 -41.15
N TYR A 427 2.85 -3.30 -40.02
CA TYR A 427 3.66 -3.46 -38.84
C TYR A 427 4.82 -4.45 -39.04
N LYS A 428 4.58 -5.57 -39.75
CA LYS A 428 5.59 -6.57 -40.06
C LYS A 428 6.67 -6.03 -41.02
N ASN A 429 6.30 -5.15 -41.94
CA ASN A 429 7.26 -4.51 -42.82
C ASN A 429 8.17 -3.52 -42.07
N LYS A 430 7.63 -2.82 -41.09
CA LYS A 430 8.37 -1.83 -40.30
C LYS A 430 9.22 -2.47 -39.18
N HIS A 431 8.73 -3.56 -38.57
CA HIS A 431 9.33 -4.16 -37.40
C HIS A 431 9.67 -5.64 -37.62
N THR A 432 10.95 -5.93 -37.76
CA THR A 432 11.45 -7.32 -37.84
C THR A 432 11.56 -7.94 -36.43
N GLY A 433 11.26 -9.25 -36.31
CA GLY A 433 11.43 -9.98 -35.05
C GLY A 433 10.35 -9.76 -33.98
N ARG A 434 9.28 -9.02 -34.28
CA ARG A 434 8.12 -8.83 -33.37
C ARG A 434 6.96 -9.73 -33.85
N VAL A 435 6.19 -10.24 -32.86
CA VAL A 435 4.97 -11.02 -33.11
C VAL A 435 3.81 -10.27 -32.49
N LEU A 436 2.79 -10.02 -33.31
CA LEU A 436 1.52 -9.40 -32.86
C LEU A 436 0.54 -10.48 -32.42
N THR A 437 -0.17 -10.23 -31.34
CA THR A 437 -1.29 -11.04 -30.86
C THR A 437 -2.46 -10.13 -30.58
N TRP A 438 -3.54 -10.28 -31.33
CA TRP A 438 -4.74 -9.45 -31.18
C TRP A 438 -5.55 -9.83 -29.94
N LYS A 439 -5.95 -8.83 -29.13
CA LYS A 439 -6.73 -9.01 -27.92
C LYS A 439 -8.12 -8.35 -28.08
N HIS A 440 -9.03 -9.10 -28.69
CA HIS A 440 -10.38 -8.62 -28.99
C HIS A 440 -11.21 -8.33 -27.72
N SER A 441 -10.91 -8.97 -26.59
CA SER A 441 -11.56 -8.71 -25.31
C SER A 441 -11.39 -7.26 -24.81
N LEU A 442 -10.33 -6.58 -25.23
CA LEU A 442 -10.02 -5.19 -24.87
C LEU A 442 -10.53 -4.18 -25.92
N ALA A 443 -10.94 -4.65 -27.08
CA ALA A 443 -11.33 -3.81 -28.18
C ALA A 443 -12.75 -3.24 -27.96
N HIS A 444 -12.95 -2.02 -28.43
CA HIS A 444 -14.25 -1.35 -28.45
C HIS A 444 -14.44 -0.59 -29.74
N CYS A 445 -15.67 -0.43 -30.13
CA CYS A 445 -16.05 0.23 -31.38
C CYS A 445 -17.29 1.08 -31.24
N SER A 446 -17.43 2.00 -32.16
CA SER A 446 -18.62 2.78 -32.36
C SER A 446 -19.38 2.26 -33.57
N ILE A 447 -20.65 1.88 -33.38
CA ILE A 447 -21.52 1.35 -34.41
C ILE A 447 -22.69 2.28 -34.58
N LYS A 448 -23.02 2.66 -35.82
CA LYS A 448 -24.23 3.41 -36.16
C LYS A 448 -25.38 2.42 -36.36
N GLY A 449 -26.34 2.41 -35.45
CA GLY A 449 -27.55 1.59 -35.53
C GLY A 449 -28.75 2.40 -35.97
N SER A 450 -29.55 1.84 -36.89
CA SER A 450 -30.80 2.42 -37.35
C SER A 450 -31.98 1.81 -36.61
N PHE A 451 -32.78 2.65 -35.95
CA PHE A 451 -33.93 2.26 -35.15
C PHE A 451 -35.18 2.98 -35.67
N ALA A 452 -36.38 2.52 -35.33
CA ALA A 452 -37.63 3.11 -35.78
C ALA A 452 -37.77 4.61 -35.44
N LYS A 453 -37.15 5.08 -34.35
CA LYS A 453 -37.15 6.49 -33.89
C LYS A 453 -35.90 7.29 -34.30
N GLY A 454 -35.14 6.81 -35.26
CA GLY A 454 -33.92 7.46 -35.77
C GLY A 454 -32.64 6.69 -35.49
N SER A 455 -31.53 7.13 -36.08
CA SER A 455 -30.24 6.50 -35.91
C SER A 455 -29.56 6.89 -34.62
N LYS A 456 -28.84 5.95 -33.99
CA LYS A 456 -28.06 6.15 -32.80
C LYS A 456 -26.62 5.61 -33.00
N GLU A 457 -25.67 6.27 -32.38
CA GLU A 457 -24.29 5.79 -32.30
C GLU A 457 -24.10 4.99 -31.00
N LEU A 458 -23.79 3.71 -31.14
CA LEU A 458 -23.63 2.79 -30.03
C LEU A 458 -22.14 2.58 -29.75
N LEU A 459 -21.66 2.93 -28.53
CA LEU A 459 -20.33 2.60 -28.07
C LEU A 459 -20.37 1.24 -27.38
N VAL A 460 -19.76 0.25 -28.01
CA VAL A 460 -19.84 -1.16 -27.63
C VAL A 460 -18.46 -1.81 -27.55
N SER A 461 -18.33 -2.94 -26.84
CA SER A 461 -17.14 -3.80 -26.93
C SER A 461 -17.12 -4.55 -28.27
N ALA A 462 -15.96 -5.07 -28.67
CA ALA A 462 -15.87 -5.91 -29.87
C ALA A 462 -16.82 -7.11 -29.80
N TYR A 463 -16.96 -7.74 -28.65
CA TYR A 463 -17.89 -8.86 -28.44
C TYR A 463 -19.34 -8.46 -28.66
N GLN A 464 -19.74 -7.31 -28.08
CA GLN A 464 -21.09 -6.75 -28.30
C GLN A 464 -21.31 -6.38 -29.76
N ALA A 465 -20.29 -5.82 -30.44
CA ALA A 465 -20.37 -5.45 -31.84
C ALA A 465 -20.61 -6.66 -32.73
N VAL A 466 -19.81 -7.71 -32.59
CA VAL A 466 -19.95 -8.93 -33.40
C VAL A 466 -21.32 -9.58 -33.21
N VAL A 467 -21.81 -9.65 -31.96
CA VAL A 467 -23.17 -10.12 -31.68
C VAL A 467 -24.22 -9.26 -32.37
N LEU A 468 -24.13 -7.92 -32.28
CA LEU A 468 -25.10 -7.03 -32.93
C LEU A 468 -25.07 -7.13 -34.45
N MET A 469 -23.90 -7.30 -35.05
CA MET A 469 -23.75 -7.43 -36.49
C MET A 469 -24.38 -8.71 -37.04
N MET A 470 -24.49 -9.79 -36.28
CA MET A 470 -25.20 -11.01 -36.69
C MET A 470 -26.70 -10.75 -36.98
N PHE A 471 -27.32 -9.77 -36.30
CA PHE A 471 -28.73 -9.45 -36.53
C PHE A 471 -29.01 -8.75 -37.85
N ASN A 472 -27.97 -8.35 -38.61
CA ASN A 472 -28.18 -7.77 -39.94
C ASN A 472 -28.57 -8.80 -40.99
N SER A 473 -28.18 -10.07 -40.78
CA SER A 473 -28.55 -11.19 -41.67
C SER A 473 -29.86 -11.84 -41.29
N VAL A 474 -30.51 -11.40 -40.21
CA VAL A 474 -31.76 -11.97 -39.70
C VAL A 474 -32.94 -11.16 -40.23
N PRO A 475 -34.05 -11.81 -40.71
CA PRO A 475 -35.27 -11.10 -41.10
C PRO A 475 -35.80 -10.19 -40.01
N ALA A 476 -36.58 -9.20 -40.41
CA ALA A 476 -37.01 -8.09 -39.55
C ALA A 476 -37.71 -8.54 -38.25
N ASP A 477 -38.35 -9.69 -38.21
CA ASP A 477 -39.06 -10.27 -37.06
C ASP A 477 -38.46 -11.61 -36.62
N GLY A 478 -37.22 -11.91 -37.08
CA GLY A 478 -36.51 -13.12 -36.76
C GLY A 478 -35.82 -13.03 -35.41
N PHE A 479 -35.43 -14.18 -34.88
CA PHE A 479 -34.69 -14.34 -33.66
C PHE A 479 -33.43 -15.16 -33.87
N LEU A 480 -32.46 -15.02 -32.98
CA LEU A 480 -31.30 -15.88 -32.91
C LEU A 480 -31.32 -16.64 -31.57
N ALA A 481 -31.12 -17.94 -31.65
CA ALA A 481 -30.92 -18.78 -30.45
C ALA A 481 -29.51 -18.55 -29.88
N TYR A 482 -29.35 -18.80 -28.58
CA TYR A 482 -28.07 -18.70 -27.88
C TYR A 482 -26.94 -19.48 -28.63
N GLU A 483 -27.21 -20.73 -29.03
CA GLU A 483 -26.24 -21.59 -29.72
C GLU A 483 -25.85 -21.04 -31.10
N GLN A 484 -26.79 -20.43 -31.84
CA GLN A 484 -26.51 -19.80 -33.12
C GLN A 484 -25.56 -18.60 -32.93
N ILE A 485 -25.78 -17.81 -31.87
CA ILE A 485 -24.91 -16.68 -31.54
C ILE A 485 -23.55 -17.19 -31.11
N ALA A 486 -23.50 -18.24 -30.29
CA ALA A 486 -22.22 -18.84 -29.84
C ALA A 486 -21.39 -19.34 -31.04
N THR A 487 -21.99 -20.08 -31.94
CA THR A 487 -21.31 -20.63 -33.13
C THR A 487 -20.89 -19.51 -34.11
N GLY A 488 -21.76 -18.54 -34.35
CA GLY A 488 -21.49 -17.46 -35.29
C GLY A 488 -20.41 -16.49 -34.80
N THR A 489 -20.37 -16.20 -33.50
CA THR A 489 -19.39 -15.29 -32.92
C THR A 489 -18.10 -15.98 -32.47
N GLY A 490 -18.13 -17.30 -32.19
CA GLY A 490 -17.04 -18.02 -31.55
C GLY A 490 -16.94 -17.82 -30.04
N LEU A 491 -17.83 -17.02 -29.43
CA LEU A 491 -17.87 -16.76 -27.99
C LEU A 491 -18.53 -17.92 -27.25
N GLN A 492 -18.00 -18.28 -26.07
CA GLN A 492 -18.53 -19.37 -25.27
C GLN A 492 -18.64 -19.01 -23.77
N GLY A 493 -19.56 -19.68 -23.06
CA GLY A 493 -19.70 -19.61 -21.63
C GLY A 493 -19.87 -18.20 -21.08
N GLY A 494 -19.21 -17.86 -19.99
CA GLY A 494 -19.41 -16.61 -19.27
C GLY A 494 -19.12 -15.33 -20.06
N ASP A 495 -18.34 -15.37 -21.15
CA ASP A 495 -18.08 -14.22 -22.00
C ASP A 495 -19.28 -13.90 -22.88
N LEU A 496 -19.91 -14.97 -23.44
CA LEU A 496 -21.15 -14.84 -24.19
C LEU A 496 -22.31 -14.40 -23.28
N ASP A 497 -22.47 -15.05 -22.14
CA ASP A 497 -23.54 -14.75 -21.16
C ASP A 497 -23.51 -13.29 -20.75
N ARG A 498 -22.33 -12.78 -20.35
CA ARG A 498 -22.13 -11.37 -19.97
C ARG A 498 -22.39 -10.40 -21.13
N THR A 499 -22.00 -10.79 -22.34
CA THR A 499 -22.22 -9.97 -23.52
C THR A 499 -23.71 -9.83 -23.82
N LEU A 500 -24.43 -10.95 -23.88
CA LEU A 500 -25.89 -10.98 -24.11
C LEU A 500 -26.67 -10.29 -22.96
N GLN A 501 -26.25 -10.52 -21.72
CA GLN A 501 -26.85 -9.86 -20.55
C GLN A 501 -26.67 -8.32 -20.65
N SER A 502 -25.53 -7.83 -21.12
CA SER A 502 -25.28 -6.41 -21.26
C SER A 502 -26.15 -5.75 -22.34
N LEU A 503 -26.45 -6.47 -23.42
CA LEU A 503 -27.25 -6.01 -24.56
C LEU A 503 -28.76 -6.12 -24.34
N ALA A 504 -29.21 -7.16 -23.62
CA ALA A 504 -30.63 -7.48 -23.46
C ALA A 504 -31.21 -7.18 -22.07
N CYS A 505 -30.39 -7.26 -21.01
CA CYS A 505 -30.85 -7.14 -19.62
C CYS A 505 -30.42 -5.85 -18.93
N GLY A 506 -29.61 -5.02 -19.60
CA GLY A 506 -29.10 -3.76 -19.08
C GLY A 506 -30.11 -2.60 -19.12
N LYS A 507 -29.63 -1.37 -18.82
CA LYS A 507 -30.40 -0.14 -18.89
C LYS A 507 -30.75 0.20 -20.35
N SER A 508 -29.81 0.03 -21.28
CA SER A 508 -29.96 0.25 -22.71
C SER A 508 -30.14 -1.11 -23.40
N ARG A 509 -31.38 -1.50 -23.64
CA ARG A 509 -31.74 -2.81 -24.21
C ARG A 509 -31.83 -2.72 -25.74
N VAL A 510 -30.70 -2.99 -26.37
CA VAL A 510 -30.65 -3.05 -27.87
C VAL A 510 -31.17 -4.38 -28.39
N LEU A 511 -31.11 -5.42 -27.57
CA LEU A 511 -31.71 -6.73 -27.80
C LEU A 511 -32.86 -6.99 -26.81
N THR A 512 -33.80 -7.82 -27.18
CA THR A 512 -34.85 -8.35 -26.31
C THR A 512 -34.63 -9.84 -26.13
N LYS A 513 -34.62 -10.31 -24.87
CA LYS A 513 -34.45 -11.71 -24.51
C LYS A 513 -35.82 -12.38 -24.29
N HIS A 514 -35.97 -13.58 -24.79
CA HIS A 514 -37.11 -14.45 -24.55
C HIS A 514 -36.64 -15.81 -24.03
N PRO A 515 -37.19 -16.29 -22.89
CA PRO A 515 -38.12 -15.61 -21.97
C PRO A 515 -37.47 -14.44 -21.21
N LYS A 516 -38.27 -13.48 -20.77
CA LYS A 516 -37.78 -12.33 -20.01
C LYS A 516 -37.13 -12.75 -18.70
N GLY A 517 -35.96 -12.23 -18.38
CA GLY A 517 -35.23 -12.54 -17.14
C GLY A 517 -33.88 -11.85 -17.09
N ARG A 518 -33.21 -11.85 -15.93
CA ARG A 518 -31.88 -11.25 -15.76
C ARG A 518 -30.74 -12.18 -16.17
N GLU A 519 -30.91 -13.47 -15.95
CA GLU A 519 -29.92 -14.49 -16.28
C GLU A 519 -30.07 -14.93 -17.73
N VAL A 520 -28.97 -15.26 -18.37
CA VAL A 520 -28.92 -15.81 -19.71
C VAL A 520 -28.72 -17.32 -19.61
N LYS A 521 -29.56 -18.09 -20.30
CA LYS A 521 -29.50 -19.55 -20.36
C LYS A 521 -29.30 -19.99 -21.82
N SER A 522 -28.78 -21.19 -22.02
CA SER A 522 -28.54 -21.77 -23.36
C SER A 522 -29.82 -21.95 -24.20
N THR A 523 -30.98 -22.00 -23.53
CA THR A 523 -32.32 -22.13 -24.20
C THR A 523 -32.90 -20.79 -24.62
N ASP A 524 -32.27 -19.67 -24.30
CA ASP A 524 -32.85 -18.35 -24.55
C ASP A 524 -32.70 -17.94 -26.02
N THR A 525 -33.67 -17.14 -26.47
CA THR A 525 -33.66 -16.53 -27.82
C THR A 525 -33.59 -15.02 -27.71
N PHE A 526 -33.03 -14.39 -28.72
CA PHE A 526 -32.79 -12.95 -28.75
C PHE A 526 -33.34 -12.35 -30.06
N THR A 527 -34.02 -11.20 -29.92
CA THR A 527 -34.55 -10.41 -31.05
C THR A 527 -33.97 -9.00 -31.03
N PHE A 528 -33.78 -8.39 -32.19
CA PHE A 528 -33.34 -7.01 -32.26
C PHE A 528 -34.45 -6.04 -31.87
N ASN A 529 -34.16 -5.12 -30.95
CA ASN A 529 -35.14 -4.15 -30.45
C ASN A 529 -35.26 -2.93 -31.39
N LYS A 530 -36.10 -3.00 -32.41
CA LYS A 530 -36.36 -1.90 -33.33
C LYS A 530 -36.93 -0.65 -32.65
N ALA A 531 -37.65 -0.82 -31.54
CA ALA A 531 -38.29 0.28 -30.80
C ALA A 531 -37.32 0.97 -29.82
N PHE A 532 -36.04 0.59 -29.81
CA PHE A 532 -35.05 1.18 -28.92
C PHE A 532 -34.99 2.70 -29.14
N THR A 533 -34.98 3.41 -27.99
CA THR A 533 -34.83 4.88 -27.97
C THR A 533 -34.02 5.28 -26.76
N ASP A 534 -33.20 6.31 -26.88
CA ASP A 534 -32.42 6.93 -25.80
C ASP A 534 -32.42 8.45 -26.03
N PRO A 535 -32.44 9.28 -24.98
CA PRO A 535 -32.37 10.75 -25.14
C PRO A 535 -31.07 11.20 -25.83
N LYS A 536 -29.95 10.46 -25.60
CA LYS A 536 -28.67 10.79 -26.21
C LYS A 536 -28.51 10.16 -27.58
N TYR A 537 -27.89 10.89 -28.51
CA TYR A 537 -27.52 10.37 -29.83
C TYR A 537 -26.43 9.27 -29.68
N ARG A 538 -25.40 9.53 -28.84
CA ARG A 538 -24.30 8.62 -28.57
C ARG A 538 -24.60 7.86 -27.28
N VAL A 539 -24.87 6.58 -27.40
CA VAL A 539 -25.24 5.69 -26.28
C VAL A 539 -24.10 4.74 -25.94
N LYS A 540 -23.60 4.83 -24.72
CA LYS A 540 -22.60 3.90 -24.22
C LYS A 540 -23.29 2.70 -23.59
N ILE A 541 -23.13 1.52 -24.17
CA ILE A 541 -23.63 0.27 -23.59
C ILE A 541 -22.66 -0.19 -22.50
N ASN A 542 -23.19 -0.47 -21.31
CA ASN A 542 -22.38 -0.91 -20.18
C ASN A 542 -21.68 -2.24 -20.53
N GLN A 543 -20.37 -2.22 -20.49
CA GLN A 543 -19.54 -3.40 -20.62
C GLN A 543 -19.45 -4.08 -19.26
N ILE A 544 -20.30 -5.08 -18.99
CA ILE A 544 -20.30 -5.86 -17.75
C ILE A 544 -18.95 -6.59 -17.58
N GLN A 545 -18.28 -6.89 -18.67
CA GLN A 545 -16.95 -7.50 -18.73
C GLN A 545 -15.86 -6.72 -18.01
N LEU A 546 -16.05 -5.43 -17.77
CA LEU A 546 -15.07 -4.57 -17.09
C LEU A 546 -15.24 -4.52 -15.57
N LYS A 547 -16.31 -5.12 -15.02
CA LYS A 547 -16.43 -5.30 -13.57
C LYS A 547 -15.62 -6.52 -13.16
N GLU A 548 -14.76 -6.29 -12.21
CA GLU A 548 -13.94 -7.35 -11.61
C GLU A 548 -14.85 -8.41 -10.96
N THR A 549 -14.67 -9.66 -11.33
CA THR A 549 -15.41 -10.78 -10.76
C THR A 549 -14.61 -11.38 -9.61
N LYS A 550 -15.30 -12.04 -8.66
CA LYS A 550 -14.63 -12.80 -7.59
C LYS A 550 -13.68 -13.86 -8.15
N ALA A 551 -14.05 -14.48 -9.30
CA ALA A 551 -13.20 -15.44 -9.99
C ALA A 551 -11.91 -14.81 -10.55
N GLU A 552 -11.98 -13.61 -11.14
CA GLU A 552 -10.80 -12.89 -11.63
C GLU A 552 -9.87 -12.46 -10.50
N ASN A 553 -10.41 -12.08 -9.33
CA ASN A 553 -9.61 -11.77 -8.15
C ASN A 553 -8.89 -13.01 -7.64
N LYS A 554 -9.62 -14.14 -7.55
CA LYS A 554 -9.03 -15.42 -7.17
C LYS A 554 -7.91 -15.82 -8.12
N ALA A 555 -8.13 -15.72 -9.44
CA ALA A 555 -7.10 -16.00 -10.44
C ALA A 555 -5.88 -15.08 -10.33
N THR A 556 -6.09 -13.80 -9.94
CA THR A 556 -4.98 -12.87 -9.68
C THR A 556 -4.17 -13.31 -8.46
N HIS A 557 -4.81 -13.68 -7.37
CA HIS A 557 -4.12 -14.22 -6.18
C HIS A 557 -3.37 -15.53 -6.47
N GLU A 558 -3.97 -16.45 -7.23
CA GLU A 558 -3.32 -17.70 -7.63
C GLU A 558 -2.06 -17.42 -8.47
N ARG A 559 -2.12 -16.43 -9.36
CA ARG A 559 -0.95 -16.01 -10.15
C ARG A 559 0.15 -15.43 -9.26
N ILE A 560 -0.19 -14.58 -8.28
CA ILE A 560 0.79 -14.03 -7.33
C ILE A 560 1.50 -15.17 -6.58
N VAL A 561 0.76 -16.20 -6.15
CA VAL A 561 1.35 -17.38 -5.50
C VAL A 561 2.29 -18.12 -6.44
N GLN A 562 1.94 -18.26 -7.73
CA GLN A 562 2.82 -18.86 -8.73
C GLN A 562 4.06 -18.01 -8.99
N ASP A 563 3.94 -16.69 -9.11
CA ASP A 563 5.05 -15.77 -9.32
C ASP A 563 6.02 -15.79 -8.14
N ARG A 564 5.53 -15.78 -6.91
CA ARG A 564 6.33 -15.96 -5.68
C ARG A 564 7.10 -17.29 -5.70
N ARG A 565 6.46 -18.34 -6.18
CA ARG A 565 7.09 -19.65 -6.33
C ARG A 565 8.23 -19.63 -7.35
N PHE A 566 8.02 -19.03 -8.53
CA PHE A 566 9.07 -18.90 -9.54
C PHE A 566 10.22 -18.01 -9.07
N GLU A 567 9.92 -16.94 -8.34
CA GLU A 567 10.95 -16.08 -7.75
C GLU A 567 11.78 -16.82 -6.70
N THR A 568 11.14 -17.62 -5.84
CA THR A 568 11.80 -18.49 -4.86
C THR A 568 12.70 -19.49 -5.56
N GLN A 569 12.22 -20.16 -6.61
CA GLN A 569 13.03 -21.09 -7.43
C GLN A 569 14.22 -20.38 -8.05
N ALA A 570 14.02 -19.19 -8.63
CA ALA A 570 15.09 -18.41 -9.22
C ALA A 570 16.15 -17.97 -8.19
N ALA A 571 15.72 -17.60 -6.98
CA ALA A 571 16.62 -17.27 -5.87
C ALA A 571 17.45 -18.50 -5.46
N ILE A 572 16.81 -19.67 -5.25
CA ILE A 572 17.49 -20.91 -4.93
C ILE A 572 18.54 -21.27 -6.00
N VAL A 573 18.15 -21.21 -7.27
CA VAL A 573 19.06 -21.51 -8.39
C VAL A 573 20.23 -20.53 -8.42
N ARG A 574 19.99 -19.23 -8.20
CA ARG A 574 21.04 -18.20 -8.18
C ARG A 574 22.05 -18.45 -7.06
N ILE A 575 21.57 -18.69 -5.84
CA ILE A 575 22.42 -18.98 -4.67
C ILE A 575 23.24 -20.26 -4.91
N MET A 576 22.58 -21.34 -5.33
CA MET A 576 23.25 -22.62 -5.55
C MET A 576 24.26 -22.59 -6.71
N LYS A 577 24.00 -21.79 -7.76
CA LYS A 577 25.01 -21.56 -8.83
C LYS A 577 26.24 -20.83 -8.29
N SER A 578 26.07 -19.86 -7.42
CA SER A 578 27.16 -19.05 -6.88
C SER A 578 27.94 -19.79 -5.78
N ARG A 579 27.27 -20.47 -4.85
CA ARG A 579 27.87 -21.09 -3.66
C ARG A 579 28.24 -22.56 -3.86
N LYS A 580 27.66 -23.25 -4.85
CA LYS A 580 27.83 -24.67 -5.20
C LYS A 580 27.39 -25.66 -4.11
N SER A 581 27.71 -25.44 -2.86
CA SER A 581 27.26 -26.21 -1.69
C SER A 581 26.91 -25.27 -0.54
N MET A 582 25.80 -25.54 0.15
CA MET A 582 25.33 -24.74 1.28
C MET A 582 24.45 -25.58 2.20
N GLY A 583 24.48 -25.31 3.50
CA GLY A 583 23.59 -25.93 4.49
C GLY A 583 22.12 -25.55 4.23
N HIS A 584 21.21 -26.46 4.56
CA HIS A 584 19.75 -26.21 4.33
C HIS A 584 19.25 -24.96 5.06
N SER A 585 19.65 -24.76 6.34
CA SER A 585 19.27 -23.59 7.14
C SER A 585 19.75 -22.29 6.53
N ASP A 586 21.01 -22.29 6.07
CA ASP A 586 21.65 -21.10 5.50
C ASP A 586 21.04 -20.74 4.15
N LEU A 587 20.73 -21.77 3.33
CA LEU A 587 20.02 -21.57 2.07
C LEU A 587 18.64 -20.95 2.30
N VAL A 588 17.86 -21.43 3.27
CA VAL A 588 16.55 -20.85 3.61
C VAL A 588 16.72 -19.39 4.04
N ALA A 589 17.70 -19.08 4.92
CA ALA A 589 17.96 -17.73 5.39
C ALA A 589 18.35 -16.78 4.23
N GLU A 590 19.23 -17.22 3.33
CA GLU A 590 19.68 -16.43 2.19
C GLU A 590 18.56 -16.21 1.16
N VAL A 591 17.71 -17.23 0.93
CA VAL A 591 16.49 -17.08 0.10
C VAL A 591 15.53 -16.06 0.70
N ILE A 592 15.28 -16.10 2.01
CA ILE A 592 14.43 -15.12 2.70
C ILE A 592 15.02 -13.71 2.52
N ASN A 593 16.33 -13.53 2.70
CA ASN A 593 16.97 -12.22 2.53
C ASN A 593 16.84 -11.66 1.12
N LEU A 594 16.92 -12.50 0.09
CA LEU A 594 16.77 -12.09 -1.30
C LEU A 594 15.33 -11.74 -1.67
N THR A 595 14.36 -12.48 -1.12
CA THR A 595 12.93 -12.33 -1.47
C THR A 595 12.19 -11.34 -0.58
N LYS A 596 12.73 -11.01 0.63
CA LYS A 596 12.10 -10.14 1.63
C LYS A 596 11.63 -8.78 1.11
N LYS A 597 12.33 -8.21 0.12
CA LYS A 597 12.00 -6.88 -0.43
C LYS A 597 10.67 -6.84 -1.21
N ARG A 598 10.22 -7.96 -1.75
CA ARG A 598 8.98 -8.06 -2.55
C ARG A 598 7.81 -8.61 -1.76
N GLY A 599 8.05 -9.58 -0.89
CA GLY A 599 7.02 -10.18 -0.07
C GLY A 599 7.57 -11.30 0.81
N MET A 600 6.96 -11.53 1.97
CA MET A 600 7.34 -12.66 2.82
C MET A 600 6.89 -13.99 2.19
N VAL A 601 7.86 -14.82 1.87
CA VAL A 601 7.61 -16.22 1.47
C VAL A 601 7.61 -17.08 2.73
N ASP A 602 6.60 -17.93 2.87
CA ASP A 602 6.53 -18.84 3.99
C ASP A 602 7.69 -19.85 3.96
N THR A 603 8.33 -20.06 5.12
CA THR A 603 9.45 -20.98 5.25
C THR A 603 9.11 -22.41 4.81
N SER A 604 7.85 -22.82 5.00
CA SER A 604 7.35 -24.12 4.52
C SER A 604 7.32 -24.21 3.00
N ALA A 605 6.95 -23.11 2.33
CA ALA A 605 6.96 -23.02 0.87
C ALA A 605 8.39 -23.04 0.32
N ILE A 606 9.31 -22.30 0.96
CA ILE A 606 10.73 -22.32 0.57
C ILE A 606 11.31 -23.75 0.69
N LYS A 607 11.05 -24.46 1.79
CA LYS A 607 11.48 -25.84 1.97
C LYS A 607 10.96 -26.76 0.88
N LYS A 608 9.69 -26.66 0.53
CA LYS A 608 9.09 -27.44 -0.58
C LYS A 608 9.76 -27.16 -1.92
N GLU A 609 10.10 -25.91 -2.20
CA GLU A 609 10.78 -25.57 -3.46
C GLU A 609 12.26 -26.01 -3.45
N ILE A 610 12.94 -26.02 -2.32
CA ILE A 610 14.28 -26.62 -2.17
C ILE A 610 14.21 -28.13 -2.44
N GLU A 611 13.26 -28.84 -1.83
CA GLU A 611 13.06 -30.28 -2.06
C GLU A 611 12.79 -30.59 -3.54
N ARG A 612 11.97 -29.77 -4.21
CA ARG A 612 11.74 -29.89 -5.67
C ARG A 612 13.01 -29.67 -6.47
N TYR A 613 13.78 -28.64 -6.12
CA TYR A 613 15.04 -28.36 -6.80
C TYR A 613 16.01 -29.53 -6.67
N VAL A 614 16.12 -30.09 -5.49
CA VAL A 614 16.98 -31.27 -5.22
C VAL A 614 16.47 -32.46 -6.01
N LYS A 615 15.16 -32.75 -5.99
CA LYS A 615 14.56 -33.85 -6.74
C LYS A 615 14.77 -33.71 -8.25
N GLN A 616 14.52 -32.54 -8.83
CA GLN A 616 14.77 -32.29 -10.25
C GLN A 616 16.23 -32.52 -10.65
N ARG A 617 17.17 -32.10 -9.79
CA ARG A 617 18.60 -32.36 -10.02
C ARG A 617 18.94 -33.83 -9.92
N HIS A 618 18.35 -34.52 -8.96
CA HIS A 618 18.52 -35.97 -8.82
C HIS A 618 17.95 -36.71 -10.05
N ASP A 619 16.76 -36.38 -10.47
CA ASP A 619 16.12 -37.00 -11.65
C ASP A 619 16.93 -36.76 -12.94
N VAL A 620 17.48 -35.56 -13.13
CA VAL A 620 18.37 -35.23 -14.26
C VAL A 620 19.66 -36.03 -14.19
N ILE A 621 20.25 -36.19 -12.99
CA ILE A 621 21.48 -36.99 -12.80
C ILE A 621 21.16 -38.48 -13.08
N VAL A 622 20.05 -38.99 -12.56
CA VAL A 622 19.62 -40.38 -12.79
C VAL A 622 19.34 -40.59 -14.27
N LEU A 623 18.65 -39.69 -14.93
CA LEU A 623 18.38 -39.78 -16.38
C LEU A 623 19.68 -39.74 -17.18
N TRP A 624 20.64 -38.88 -16.85
CA TRP A 624 21.94 -38.80 -17.48
C TRP A 624 22.75 -40.07 -17.27
N LEU A 625 22.75 -40.60 -16.02
CA LEU A 625 23.43 -41.85 -15.67
C LEU A 625 22.82 -43.05 -16.39
N THR A 626 21.50 -43.11 -16.54
CA THR A 626 20.81 -44.18 -17.27
C THR A 626 21.04 -44.09 -18.77
N GLN A 627 21.01 -42.90 -19.38
CA GLN A 627 21.32 -42.70 -20.80
C GLN A 627 22.79 -42.95 -21.14
N ASN A 628 23.70 -42.73 -20.21
CA ASN A 628 25.14 -42.93 -20.38
C ASN A 628 25.68 -44.19 -19.68
N ALA A 629 24.80 -45.12 -19.30
CA ALA A 629 25.18 -46.34 -18.57
C ALA A 629 26.22 -47.19 -19.33
N VAL A 630 26.21 -47.17 -20.67
CA VAL A 630 27.19 -47.84 -21.50
C VAL A 630 28.57 -47.15 -21.40
N LEU A 631 28.60 -45.84 -21.35
CA LEU A 631 29.85 -45.06 -21.17
C LEU A 631 30.43 -45.26 -19.76
N LEU A 632 29.59 -45.24 -18.74
CA LEU A 632 29.96 -45.51 -17.36
C LEU A 632 30.44 -46.93 -17.13
N ARG A 633 29.82 -47.97 -17.77
CA ARG A 633 30.34 -49.34 -17.75
C ARG A 633 31.74 -49.44 -18.34
N ARG A 634 32.03 -48.70 -19.43
CA ARG A 634 33.40 -48.65 -20.02
C ARG A 634 34.40 -47.97 -19.09
N ILE A 635 34.01 -46.92 -18.34
CA ILE A 635 34.85 -46.20 -17.40
C ILE A 635 35.11 -47.08 -16.15
N ILE A 636 34.07 -47.72 -15.59
CA ILE A 636 34.19 -48.61 -14.43
C ILE A 636 35.03 -49.88 -14.74
N LEU A 637 34.94 -50.42 -15.96
CA LEU A 637 35.75 -51.57 -16.40
C LEU A 637 37.19 -51.17 -16.62
N LYS A 638 37.51 -49.92 -16.95
CA LYS A 638 38.88 -49.41 -17.04
C LYS A 638 39.54 -49.10 -15.68
N GLU A 639 38.72 -48.72 -14.66
CA GLU A 639 39.21 -48.32 -13.31
C GLU A 639 39.25 -49.46 -12.28
N ARG A 640 38.86 -50.70 -12.65
CA ARG A 640 39.05 -51.86 -11.76
C ARG A 640 40.52 -52.24 -11.48
N ALA A 641 41.47 -51.46 -12.05
CA ALA A 641 42.91 -51.69 -11.89
C ALA A 641 43.60 -50.71 -10.90
N THR A 642 42.94 -49.68 -10.41
CA THR A 642 43.58 -48.70 -9.52
C THR A 642 42.65 -48.14 -8.43
N HIS A 643 42.89 -48.50 -7.23
CA HIS A 643 42.57 -47.94 -5.90
C HIS A 643 41.33 -47.02 -5.64
N MET A 644 40.62 -47.45 -4.62
CA MET A 644 39.40 -46.97 -3.94
C MET A 644 39.40 -45.54 -3.34
N CYS A 645 40.36 -44.70 -3.72
CA CYS A 645 40.50 -43.34 -3.14
C CYS A 645 40.02 -42.19 -4.02
N THR A 646 39.54 -42.47 -5.25
CA THR A 646 39.22 -41.44 -6.26
C THR A 646 37.75 -41.10 -6.40
N TRP A 647 36.86 -41.81 -5.72
CA TRP A 647 35.40 -41.58 -5.86
C TRP A 647 34.94 -40.19 -5.42
N ARG A 648 35.59 -39.58 -4.46
CA ARG A 648 35.23 -38.22 -3.99
C ARG A 648 35.65 -37.14 -4.99
N LYS A 649 36.71 -37.33 -5.77
CA LYS A 649 37.18 -36.35 -6.76
C LYS A 649 36.43 -36.48 -8.09
N THR A 650 36.03 -37.68 -8.48
CA THR A 650 35.28 -37.92 -9.72
C THR A 650 33.85 -37.40 -9.61
N PHE A 651 33.22 -37.50 -8.43
CA PHE A 651 31.89 -36.93 -8.18
C PHE A 651 31.90 -35.39 -8.26
N LEU A 652 32.95 -34.74 -7.83
CA LEU A 652 33.17 -33.30 -7.91
C LEU A 652 33.47 -32.82 -9.34
N LEU A 653 34.16 -33.63 -10.14
CA LEU A 653 34.46 -33.34 -11.55
C LEU A 653 33.21 -33.50 -12.46
N VAL A 654 32.35 -34.47 -12.18
CA VAL A 654 31.09 -34.67 -12.94
C VAL A 654 30.11 -33.54 -12.68
N VAL A 655 30.07 -32.98 -11.49
CA VAL A 655 29.22 -31.80 -11.16
C VAL A 655 29.81 -30.52 -11.76
N GLY A 656 31.14 -30.39 -11.84
CA GLY A 656 31.82 -29.25 -12.46
C GLY A 656 31.74 -29.18 -13.98
N SER A 657 31.75 -30.35 -14.68
CA SER A 657 31.63 -30.40 -16.14
C SER A 657 30.21 -30.24 -16.65
N TYR A 658 29.19 -30.35 -15.80
CA TYR A 658 27.80 -30.14 -16.18
C TYR A 658 27.46 -28.66 -16.48
N ASP A 659 28.15 -27.71 -15.86
CA ASP A 659 27.99 -26.29 -16.12
C ASP A 659 28.58 -25.85 -17.49
N LEU A 660 29.50 -26.61 -18.03
CA LEU A 660 30.10 -26.36 -19.38
C LEU A 660 29.23 -26.88 -20.52
N PHE A 661 28.39 -27.90 -20.30
CA PHE A 661 27.57 -28.52 -21.34
C PHE A 661 26.18 -27.92 -21.51
N ASN A 662 25.64 -27.25 -20.51
CA ASN A 662 24.32 -26.59 -20.57
C ASN A 662 24.30 -25.28 -21.39
N GLY A 663 25.48 -24.77 -21.79
CA GLY A 663 25.59 -23.61 -22.70
C GLY A 663 25.27 -23.87 -24.16
N THR A 664 25.23 -25.14 -24.60
CA THR A 664 25.22 -25.45 -26.04
C THR A 664 24.07 -26.32 -26.56
N LYS A 665 23.09 -26.71 -25.71
CA LYS A 665 21.95 -27.52 -26.18
C LYS A 665 20.60 -26.98 -25.65
N ARG A 666 20.20 -25.78 -26.09
CA ARG A 666 18.81 -25.36 -26.21
C ARG A 666 18.46 -25.04 -27.66
N GLN A 667 18.68 -25.98 -28.55
CA GLN A 667 18.07 -25.96 -29.89
C GLN A 667 17.45 -27.35 -30.12
N GLY A 668 16.15 -27.33 -30.29
CA GLY A 668 15.40 -28.46 -30.75
C GLY A 668 14.38 -29.00 -29.76
N LEU A 669 13.19 -28.45 -29.85
CA LEU A 669 11.88 -29.11 -29.75
C LEU A 669 10.81 -28.00 -29.46
N MET A 670 10.37 -27.37 -30.53
CA MET A 670 9.05 -26.76 -30.59
C MET A 670 8.35 -27.27 -31.83
N ASN A 671 7.36 -28.09 -31.64
CA ASN A 671 6.49 -28.59 -32.67
C ASN A 671 5.73 -27.47 -33.36
N ARG A 672 5.77 -27.45 -34.68
CA ARG A 672 4.92 -26.67 -35.56
C ARG A 672 3.54 -27.32 -35.61
N GLU A 673 2.51 -26.60 -35.24
CA GLU A 673 1.16 -26.82 -35.73
C GLU A 673 0.72 -25.63 -36.58
N ARG A 674 0.47 -25.90 -37.86
CA ARG A 674 -0.16 -24.99 -38.82
C ARG A 674 -1.66 -25.21 -38.74
N TRP A 675 -2.42 -24.14 -38.66
CA TRP A 675 -3.84 -24.14 -38.94
C TRP A 675 -4.16 -23.09 -40.01
N THR A 676 -4.87 -23.52 -41.02
CA THR A 676 -5.42 -22.73 -42.12
C THR A 676 -6.91 -22.47 -41.81
N ALA A 677 -7.39 -21.27 -42.07
CA ALA A 677 -8.81 -20.90 -41.92
C ALA A 677 -9.35 -20.47 -43.29
N ASP A 678 -10.51 -21.00 -43.65
CA ASP A 678 -11.32 -20.61 -44.81
C ASP A 678 -12.35 -19.54 -44.44
N LEU A 679 -12.67 -18.66 -45.38
CA LEU A 679 -13.45 -17.45 -45.26
C LEU A 679 -14.65 -17.45 -46.21
N SER A 680 -15.79 -16.94 -45.78
CA SER A 680 -16.86 -16.45 -46.66
C SER A 680 -17.69 -15.30 -46.03
N VAL A 681 -18.12 -14.38 -46.85
CA VAL A 681 -18.40 -12.93 -46.73
C VAL A 681 -19.87 -12.55 -46.57
N ILE A 682 -20.21 -11.42 -45.94
CA ILE A 682 -21.39 -10.52 -46.24
C ILE A 682 -21.18 -9.08 -45.72
N PRO A 683 -21.61 -8.00 -46.40
CA PRO A 683 -21.26 -6.60 -46.17
C PRO A 683 -22.27 -5.77 -45.38
N ILE A 684 -21.76 -4.80 -44.63
CA ILE A 684 -22.56 -3.79 -43.92
C ILE A 684 -21.99 -2.39 -44.17
N TYR A 685 -22.87 -1.47 -44.58
CA TYR A 685 -22.54 -0.06 -44.79
C TYR A 685 -22.71 0.77 -43.52
N GLY A 686 -21.69 1.52 -43.14
CA GLY A 686 -21.76 2.53 -42.10
C GLY A 686 -20.37 2.88 -41.54
N HIS A 687 -20.09 4.18 -41.36
CA HIS A 687 -18.86 4.63 -40.69
C HIS A 687 -18.75 4.02 -39.29
N THR A 688 -17.80 3.09 -39.13
CA THR A 688 -17.53 2.41 -37.88
C THR A 688 -16.09 2.72 -37.46
N SER A 689 -15.93 3.31 -36.28
CA SER A 689 -14.59 3.50 -35.67
C SER A 689 -14.31 2.37 -34.69
N ILE A 690 -13.24 1.63 -34.93
CA ILE A 690 -12.84 0.48 -34.11
C ILE A 690 -11.50 0.78 -33.44
N LYS A 691 -11.47 0.73 -32.10
CA LYS A 691 -10.25 0.81 -31.30
C LYS A 691 -9.84 -0.62 -30.91
N MET A 692 -8.75 -1.13 -31.48
CA MET A 692 -8.22 -2.45 -31.20
C MET A 692 -6.90 -2.39 -30.43
N ILE A 693 -6.67 -3.37 -29.61
CA ILE A 693 -5.48 -3.47 -28.75
C ILE A 693 -4.69 -4.73 -29.14
N ILE A 694 -3.40 -4.53 -29.41
CA ILE A 694 -2.47 -5.60 -29.79
C ILE A 694 -1.38 -5.73 -28.74
N ILE A 695 -1.02 -6.96 -28.39
CA ILE A 695 0.11 -7.27 -27.52
C ILE A 695 1.29 -7.76 -28.35
N SER A 696 2.42 -7.05 -28.26
CA SER A 696 3.65 -7.39 -28.97
C SER A 696 4.65 -8.11 -28.04
N LYS A 697 5.18 -9.26 -28.49
CA LYS A 697 6.30 -9.97 -27.86
C LYS A 697 7.57 -9.77 -28.68
N ARG A 698 8.67 -9.37 -28.04
CA ARG A 698 9.99 -9.43 -28.69
C ARG A 698 10.47 -10.87 -28.73
N LYS A 699 10.94 -11.36 -29.89
CA LYS A 699 11.73 -12.58 -29.96
C LYS A 699 13.07 -12.34 -29.25
N PRO A 700 13.63 -13.32 -28.53
CA PRO A 700 14.97 -13.18 -28.02
C PRO A 700 15.95 -13.05 -29.18
N HIS A 701 16.68 -11.94 -29.23
CA HIS A 701 17.76 -11.75 -30.22
C HIS A 701 18.91 -12.70 -29.87
N HIS A 702 19.34 -13.51 -30.85
CA HIS A 702 20.69 -14.02 -30.89
C HIS A 702 21.61 -12.86 -31.26
N GLU A 703 22.38 -12.35 -30.32
CA GLU A 703 23.51 -11.49 -30.63
C GLU A 703 24.61 -12.32 -31.30
N PRO A 704 25.12 -11.91 -32.48
CA PRO A 704 26.42 -12.40 -32.95
C PRO A 704 27.48 -11.76 -32.02
N LYS A 705 28.39 -12.57 -31.53
CA LYS A 705 29.59 -12.11 -30.81
C LYS A 705 30.50 -11.40 -31.81
N ASP A 706 30.44 -10.08 -31.83
CA ASP A 706 31.51 -9.27 -32.43
C ASP A 706 32.35 -8.66 -31.32
N ASN A 707 33.63 -9.08 -31.32
CA ASN A 707 34.71 -8.59 -30.49
C ASN A 707 35.15 -7.18 -30.94
N ALA A 708 34.32 -6.16 -30.75
CA ALA A 708 34.64 -4.78 -31.12
C ALA A 708 34.61 -3.78 -29.94
N TRP A 709 34.56 -4.26 -28.70
CA TRP A 709 34.42 -3.37 -27.53
C TRP A 709 35.71 -3.14 -26.71
N GLU A 710 36.80 -3.83 -27.03
CA GLU A 710 38.08 -3.62 -26.32
C GLU A 710 38.95 -2.50 -26.89
N SER A 711 38.81 -2.13 -28.17
CA SER A 711 39.64 -1.07 -28.78
C SER A 711 39.16 0.35 -28.45
N ASN A 712 37.88 0.56 -28.05
CA ASN A 712 37.34 1.89 -27.78
C ASN A 712 37.47 2.34 -26.31
N ARG A 713 37.93 1.45 -25.43
CA ARG A 713 38.17 1.80 -24.02
C ARG A 713 39.58 2.37 -23.80
N GLN A 714 40.54 1.95 -24.59
CA GLN A 714 41.91 2.47 -24.52
C GLN A 714 42.08 3.84 -25.18
N GLN A 715 41.22 4.19 -26.15
CA GLN A 715 41.27 5.50 -26.79
C GLN A 715 40.59 6.62 -25.97
N LYS A 716 39.61 6.30 -25.16
CA LYS A 716 38.97 7.27 -24.24
C LYS A 716 39.73 7.49 -22.93
N GLU A 717 40.58 6.56 -22.51
CA GLU A 717 41.44 6.77 -21.34
C GLU A 717 42.73 7.57 -21.65
N SER A 718 43.13 7.67 -22.93
CA SER A 718 44.25 8.54 -23.35
C SER A 718 43.85 9.99 -23.56
N GLU A 719 42.59 10.30 -23.91
CA GLU A 719 42.07 11.66 -24.02
C GLU A 719 41.70 12.32 -22.69
N ALA A 720 41.43 11.53 -21.64
CA ALA A 720 41.11 12.04 -20.31
C ALA A 720 42.35 12.41 -19.46
N ARG A 721 43.58 12.10 -19.91
CA ARG A 721 44.84 12.48 -19.21
C ARG A 721 45.52 13.70 -19.74
N GLY A 722 44.95 14.37 -20.76
CA GLY A 722 45.55 15.54 -21.44
C GLY A 722 45.09 16.91 -20.94
N CYS A 723 44.14 17.01 -20.04
CA CYS A 723 43.57 18.30 -19.60
C CYS A 723 43.56 18.48 -18.09
N LEU A 724 44.73 18.42 -17.46
CA LEU A 724 44.96 18.95 -16.10
C LEU A 724 46.35 19.54 -16.02
N GLY A 725 46.46 20.80 -16.42
CA GLY A 725 47.65 21.62 -16.24
C GLY A 725 47.40 23.07 -16.66
N GLY A 726 47.14 23.95 -15.69
CA GLY A 726 47.11 25.41 -15.95
C GLY A 726 46.27 26.20 -14.94
N GLN A 727 46.87 26.43 -13.77
CA GLN A 727 46.89 27.67 -12.94
C GLN A 727 45.78 28.71 -13.21
N GLY A 728 44.89 29.11 -12.28
CA GLY A 728 45.27 29.99 -11.16
C GLY A 728 44.82 31.42 -11.43
N LYS A 729 43.84 31.94 -10.74
CA LYS A 729 43.86 33.21 -10.01
C LYS A 729 42.50 33.58 -9.39
N VAL A 730 42.65 34.12 -8.23
CA VAL A 730 41.72 34.52 -7.17
C VAL A 730 41.18 35.95 -7.39
N VAL A 731 39.91 36.18 -6.93
CA VAL A 731 39.35 37.39 -6.25
C VAL A 731 38.86 38.56 -7.17
N PRO A 732 37.85 39.33 -6.72
CA PRO A 732 37.07 39.33 -5.49
C PRO A 732 35.64 38.83 -5.63
#